data_7c9214ef464eef94c9732a719fb26f3e
#
_entry.id   7c9214ef464eef94c9732a719fb26f3e
#
_cell.length_a   1.000
_cell.length_b   1.000
_cell.length_c   1.000
_cell.angle_alpha   90.00
_cell.angle_beta   90.00
_cell.angle_gamma   90.00
#
_symmetry.space_group_name_H-M   'P 1'
#
loop_
_entity.id
_entity.type
_entity.pdbx_description
1 polymer ?
#
loop_
_entity_poly.entity_id
_entity_poly.type
_entity_poly.pdbx_seq_one_letter_code
_entity_poly.pdbx_strand_id
1 'polypeptide(L)'
;MSEISRVALFGKLNSLAYKAIEAATVFCKLRGNPYVELVHWFHQILQLPDSDLHQIVRQSGIDPARLAKDLTEALDRLPRGSTSITDLSSHVEEAVERGWVYGSLMFGESQVRTGYLVIGILKTPSLRHALTGLSAEFAKLKVEALTERFDEYVGASPENGLSASDGFNAGAAPGEASGALAPSAMGKQEALKRFTVDLTEQARSGKLDPIVGRDEEIRQLVDILMRRRQNNPILTGEAGVGKTAVVEGFALRIVAGDVPPALKDVELRALDVGLLQAGASMKGEFEQRLRQVIEDVQSSEKPIILFIDEAHTLVGAGGAAGTGDAANLLKPALARGTLRTVAATTWAEYKKHIEKDPALTRRFQVVQVDEPSEHKAILMMRGVASTMEKHHQVQILDEALEAAVRLSHRYIPARQLPDKSVSLLDTACARTAISLHAVPAEVDDSRRRIEALETELAIIRRESAIGVATAERQRNAETLLAEERERLAALEQRWAEEKRLVDELLETRARLRAAAEAVDAGGVPLGEGEARLDEEQRQALHARLAELQAQLSALQGEEPLILPTVDYQAVASVVADWTGIPVGRMARNEIETVLNLDQHLKKRIIGQDHALEMIAKRIQTSRAGLDNPSKPIGVFMLAGTSGVGKTETALALAEAMYGGEQNVITINMSEFQEAHTVSTLKGAPPGHIGYGEGGVLTEAVRRKPYSVVLLDEVEKAHPDVHEIFFQVFDKGVMEDGEGRVIDFKNTLILLTTNAGTEMIASLCADPELMPEPEAIAKSLREPLLKIFPPALLGRLVTIPYYPLSDDMLKAISRLQLGRIKKRVEATHKVPFEFDEGVVDLIVSRCTETESGGRMIDAILTNTLLPDMSREFLTRMLEGKPLAGVRISSRDNQFHYDFAEAE
;
A
#
# COMPACT_ATOMS: atom_id res chain seq x y z
N MET A 1 10.65 -15.31 -37.00
CA MET A 1 9.56 -16.08 -36.40
C MET A 1 9.41 -15.54 -35.00
N SER A 2 8.27 -15.04 -34.61
CA SER A 2 8.02 -14.54 -33.24
C SER A 2 8.04 -15.75 -32.31
N GLU A 3 8.96 -15.77 -31.37
CA GLU A 3 9.02 -16.78 -30.33
C GLU A 3 7.72 -16.73 -29.50
N ILE A 4 7.21 -17.91 -29.14
CA ILE A 4 6.04 -18.04 -28.28
C ILE A 4 6.39 -17.42 -26.90
N SER A 5 5.57 -16.51 -26.41
CA SER A 5 5.77 -15.91 -25.09
C SER A 5 5.75 -16.98 -24.00
N ARG A 6 6.75 -16.98 -23.12
CA ARG A 6 6.85 -17.91 -21.98
C ARG A 6 5.61 -17.89 -21.11
N VAL A 7 5.04 -16.72 -20.87
CA VAL A 7 3.80 -16.56 -20.08
C VAL A 7 2.65 -17.34 -20.73
N ALA A 8 2.50 -17.24 -22.06
CA ALA A 8 1.48 -17.97 -22.80
C ALA A 8 1.74 -19.49 -22.79
N LEU A 9 3.01 -19.90 -22.89
CA LEU A 9 3.39 -21.32 -22.92
C LEU A 9 3.17 -22.00 -21.56
N PHE A 10 3.69 -21.43 -20.47
CA PHE A 10 3.53 -21.98 -19.12
C PHE A 10 2.12 -21.80 -18.57
N GLY A 11 1.36 -20.80 -19.04
CA GLY A 11 -0.06 -20.65 -18.75
C GLY A 11 -0.95 -21.79 -19.29
N LYS A 12 -0.40 -22.66 -20.16
CA LYS A 12 -1.09 -23.88 -20.64
C LYS A 12 -1.00 -25.05 -19.67
N LEU A 13 -0.12 -25.03 -18.70
CA LEU A 13 -0.01 -26.07 -17.68
C LEU A 13 -1.26 -26.08 -16.79
N ASN A 14 -1.71 -27.29 -16.41
CA ASN A 14 -2.71 -27.39 -15.37
C ASN A 14 -2.13 -26.93 -14.02
N SER A 15 -2.99 -26.71 -13.03
CA SER A 15 -2.59 -26.14 -11.74
C SER A 15 -1.53 -26.99 -11.00
N LEU A 16 -1.54 -28.31 -11.21
CA LEU A 16 -0.61 -29.23 -10.56
C LEU A 16 0.78 -29.16 -11.21
N ALA A 17 0.85 -29.25 -12.55
CA ALA A 17 2.11 -29.13 -13.29
C ALA A 17 2.74 -27.74 -13.12
N TYR A 18 1.91 -26.68 -13.01
CA TYR A 18 2.36 -25.32 -12.77
C TYR A 18 2.96 -25.15 -11.37
N LYS A 19 2.28 -25.61 -10.33
CA LYS A 19 2.85 -25.59 -8.96
C LYS A 19 4.16 -26.38 -8.85
N ALA A 20 4.27 -27.49 -9.58
CA ALA A 20 5.49 -28.28 -9.58
C ALA A 20 6.68 -27.55 -10.23
N ILE A 21 6.48 -26.72 -11.29
CA ILE A 21 7.56 -25.94 -11.89
C ILE A 21 7.94 -24.73 -11.03
N GLU A 22 6.99 -24.12 -10.35
CA GLU A 22 7.29 -23.08 -9.34
C GLU A 22 8.15 -23.66 -8.22
N ALA A 23 7.75 -24.81 -7.66
CA ALA A 23 8.54 -25.51 -6.64
C ALA A 23 9.93 -25.91 -7.14
N ALA A 24 10.04 -26.35 -8.41
CA ALA A 24 11.30 -26.67 -9.04
C ALA A 24 12.23 -25.47 -9.17
N THR A 25 11.66 -24.30 -9.42
CA THR A 25 12.40 -23.02 -9.49
C THR A 25 12.98 -22.65 -8.13
N VAL A 26 12.17 -22.73 -7.08
CA VAL A 26 12.62 -22.50 -5.70
C VAL A 26 13.68 -23.52 -5.29
N PHE A 27 13.46 -24.79 -5.58
CA PHE A 27 14.38 -25.86 -5.27
C PHE A 27 15.73 -25.73 -6.02
N CYS A 28 15.71 -25.33 -7.30
CA CYS A 28 16.90 -25.00 -8.07
C CYS A 28 17.73 -23.89 -7.41
N LYS A 29 17.07 -22.83 -6.93
CA LYS A 29 17.71 -21.71 -6.21
C LYS A 29 18.35 -22.17 -4.91
N LEU A 30 17.64 -22.97 -4.11
CA LEU A 30 18.17 -23.49 -2.84
C LEU A 30 19.39 -24.40 -3.06
N ARG A 31 19.47 -25.10 -4.19
CA ARG A 31 20.64 -25.94 -4.54
C ARG A 31 21.79 -25.14 -5.14
N GLY A 32 21.58 -23.89 -5.52
CA GLY A 32 22.58 -23.05 -6.20
C GLY A 32 22.87 -23.47 -7.62
N ASN A 33 21.88 -24.04 -8.33
CA ASN A 33 22.04 -24.40 -9.75
C ASN A 33 21.68 -23.20 -10.63
N PRO A 34 22.39 -22.97 -11.78
CA PRO A 34 22.18 -21.79 -12.63
C PRO A 34 20.90 -21.87 -13.48
N TYR A 35 20.44 -23.05 -13.84
CA TYR A 35 19.28 -23.29 -14.69
C TYR A 35 18.32 -24.29 -14.05
N VAL A 36 17.00 -24.04 -14.27
CA VAL A 36 15.99 -25.03 -13.93
C VAL A 36 15.94 -26.09 -15.03
N GLU A 37 16.37 -27.31 -14.73
CA GLU A 37 16.42 -28.44 -15.64
C GLU A 37 15.22 -29.38 -15.46
N LEU A 38 14.96 -30.26 -16.43
CA LEU A 38 13.91 -31.29 -16.35
C LEU A 38 13.98 -32.11 -15.06
N VAL A 39 15.19 -32.39 -14.55
CA VAL A 39 15.37 -33.18 -13.34
C VAL A 39 14.80 -32.48 -12.11
N HIS A 40 14.91 -31.17 -12.02
CA HIS A 40 14.28 -30.38 -10.92
C HIS A 40 12.76 -30.50 -10.97
N TRP A 41 12.17 -30.40 -12.17
CA TRP A 41 10.73 -30.47 -12.35
C TRP A 41 10.18 -31.86 -12.05
N PHE A 42 10.76 -32.93 -12.65
CA PHE A 42 10.36 -34.31 -12.38
C PHE A 42 10.53 -34.70 -10.91
N HIS A 43 11.60 -34.25 -10.27
CA HIS A 43 11.78 -34.42 -8.82
C HIS A 43 10.65 -33.79 -8.02
N GLN A 44 10.22 -32.57 -8.35
CA GLN A 44 9.13 -31.89 -7.64
C GLN A 44 7.76 -32.51 -7.97
N ILE A 45 7.52 -32.97 -9.21
CA ILE A 45 6.29 -33.72 -9.53
C ILE A 45 6.19 -34.97 -8.66
N LEU A 46 7.29 -35.72 -8.49
CA LEU A 46 7.31 -36.95 -7.68
C LEU A 46 7.23 -36.68 -6.16
N GLN A 47 7.40 -35.48 -5.71
CA GLN A 47 7.14 -35.07 -4.30
C GLN A 47 5.65 -34.79 -4.03
N LEU A 48 4.83 -34.63 -5.05
CA LEU A 48 3.38 -34.46 -4.90
C LEU A 48 2.73 -35.78 -4.39
N PRO A 49 1.56 -35.69 -3.74
CA PRO A 49 0.88 -36.87 -3.22
C PRO A 49 0.50 -37.87 -4.32
N ASP A 50 0.05 -37.37 -5.48
CA ASP A 50 -0.26 -38.15 -6.66
C ASP A 50 -0.31 -37.25 -7.91
N SER A 51 -0.09 -37.85 -9.12
CA SER A 51 -0.15 -37.19 -10.43
C SER A 51 -0.22 -38.24 -11.53
N ASP A 52 -0.44 -37.84 -12.81
CA ASP A 52 -0.34 -38.74 -13.95
C ASP A 52 1.02 -39.43 -13.99
N LEU A 53 2.10 -38.70 -13.70
CA LEU A 53 3.43 -39.31 -13.67
C LEU A 53 3.51 -40.43 -12.64
N HIS A 54 2.91 -40.32 -11.47
CA HIS A 54 2.87 -41.40 -10.46
C HIS A 54 2.11 -42.62 -10.98
N GLN A 55 0.97 -42.40 -11.65
CA GLN A 55 0.17 -43.46 -12.21
C GLN A 55 0.92 -44.18 -13.36
N ILE A 56 1.57 -43.43 -14.24
CA ILE A 56 2.39 -43.94 -15.33
C ILE A 56 3.57 -44.76 -14.77
N VAL A 57 4.26 -44.30 -13.75
CA VAL A 57 5.36 -44.99 -13.09
C VAL A 57 4.88 -46.33 -12.51
N ARG A 58 3.74 -46.34 -11.80
CA ARG A 58 3.16 -47.55 -11.18
C ARG A 58 2.77 -48.60 -12.24
N GLN A 59 2.07 -48.19 -13.29
CA GLN A 59 1.55 -49.08 -14.31
C GLN A 59 2.61 -49.60 -15.30
N SER A 60 3.70 -48.84 -15.48
CA SER A 60 4.80 -49.19 -16.37
C SER A 60 5.86 -50.09 -15.70
N GLY A 61 5.65 -50.51 -14.46
CA GLY A 61 6.60 -51.39 -13.74
C GLY A 61 7.96 -50.72 -13.49
N ILE A 62 7.98 -49.41 -13.34
CA ILE A 62 9.14 -48.63 -12.93
C ILE A 62 9.28 -48.74 -11.41
N ASP A 63 10.49 -48.97 -10.92
CA ASP A 63 10.77 -48.97 -9.49
C ASP A 63 10.87 -47.53 -8.97
N PRO A 64 9.91 -47.07 -8.14
CA PRO A 64 9.90 -45.69 -7.64
C PRO A 64 11.12 -45.33 -6.78
N ALA A 65 11.64 -46.31 -6.01
CA ALA A 65 12.78 -46.10 -5.15
C ALA A 65 14.07 -45.87 -5.96
N ARG A 66 14.24 -46.68 -7.01
CA ARG A 66 15.36 -46.55 -7.93
C ARG A 66 15.27 -45.25 -8.74
N LEU A 67 14.08 -44.91 -9.24
CA LEU A 67 13.84 -43.65 -9.95
C LEU A 67 14.17 -42.42 -9.07
N ALA A 68 13.72 -42.41 -7.84
CA ALA A 68 14.02 -41.32 -6.91
C ALA A 68 15.52 -41.19 -6.62
N LYS A 69 16.22 -42.34 -6.48
CA LYS A 69 17.68 -42.34 -6.30
C LYS A 69 18.39 -41.78 -7.52
N ASP A 70 18.04 -42.25 -8.71
CA ASP A 70 18.66 -41.81 -9.97
C ASP A 70 18.47 -40.31 -10.20
N LEU A 71 17.27 -39.77 -9.92
CA LEU A 71 16.99 -38.33 -10.01
C LEU A 71 17.82 -37.53 -9.00
N THR A 72 17.99 -38.06 -7.78
CA THR A 72 18.83 -37.39 -6.77
C THR A 72 20.30 -37.36 -7.24
N GLU A 73 20.81 -38.48 -7.78
CA GLU A 73 22.17 -38.51 -8.32
C GLU A 73 22.32 -37.62 -9.55
N ALA A 74 21.30 -37.49 -10.39
CA ALA A 74 21.32 -36.59 -11.54
C ALA A 74 21.33 -35.10 -11.07
N LEU A 75 20.59 -34.77 -10.03
CA LEU A 75 20.63 -33.45 -9.38
C LEU A 75 22.01 -33.14 -8.81
N ASP A 76 22.70 -34.09 -8.22
CA ASP A 76 24.03 -33.90 -7.63
C ASP A 76 25.12 -33.69 -8.67
N ARG A 77 24.93 -34.13 -9.92
CA ARG A 77 25.82 -33.88 -11.04
C ARG A 77 25.72 -32.47 -11.64
N LEU A 78 24.64 -31.74 -11.32
CA LEU A 78 24.46 -30.39 -11.85
C LEU A 78 25.45 -29.40 -11.25
N PRO A 79 25.90 -28.39 -12.01
CA PRO A 79 26.76 -27.33 -11.52
C PRO A 79 26.11 -26.58 -10.35
N ARG A 80 26.90 -26.31 -9.30
CA ARG A 80 26.46 -25.58 -8.09
C ARG A 80 27.30 -24.30 -7.92
N GLY A 81 26.81 -23.38 -7.11
CA GLY A 81 27.54 -22.14 -6.76
C GLY A 81 26.99 -20.88 -7.42
N SER A 82 25.85 -20.96 -8.10
CA SER A 82 25.16 -19.76 -8.61
C SER A 82 24.34 -19.10 -7.48
N THR A 83 24.49 -17.78 -7.35
CA THR A 83 23.73 -16.97 -6.37
C THR A 83 22.34 -16.56 -6.89
N SER A 84 22.10 -16.74 -8.19
CA SER A 84 20.80 -16.47 -8.85
C SER A 84 20.51 -17.51 -9.92
N ILE A 85 19.23 -17.81 -10.13
CA ILE A 85 18.80 -18.61 -11.29
C ILE A 85 18.93 -17.72 -12.53
N THR A 86 19.64 -18.20 -13.53
CA THR A 86 19.85 -17.45 -14.77
C THR A 86 18.62 -17.56 -15.66
N ASP A 87 18.07 -18.79 -15.85
CA ASP A 87 16.87 -19.05 -16.66
C ASP A 87 16.32 -20.48 -16.50
N LEU A 88 15.22 -20.78 -17.21
CA LEU A 88 14.77 -22.14 -17.47
C LEU A 88 15.62 -22.75 -18.58
N SER A 89 15.88 -24.07 -18.52
CA SER A 89 16.58 -24.73 -19.62
C SER A 89 15.66 -24.88 -20.84
N SER A 90 16.25 -24.88 -22.03
CA SER A 90 15.52 -25.11 -23.29
C SER A 90 14.72 -26.41 -23.29
N HIS A 91 15.20 -27.42 -22.57
CA HIS A 91 14.49 -28.71 -22.44
C HIS A 91 13.18 -28.57 -21.67
N VAL A 92 13.10 -27.70 -20.68
CA VAL A 92 11.86 -27.42 -19.92
C VAL A 92 10.85 -26.72 -20.80
N GLU A 93 11.26 -25.70 -21.56
CA GLU A 93 10.40 -24.98 -22.48
C GLU A 93 9.88 -25.86 -23.60
N GLU A 94 10.76 -26.63 -24.24
CA GLU A 94 10.42 -27.58 -25.29
C GLU A 94 9.47 -28.69 -24.77
N ALA A 95 9.64 -29.15 -23.54
CA ALA A 95 8.75 -30.14 -22.92
C ALA A 95 7.32 -29.63 -22.78
N VAL A 96 7.14 -28.37 -22.39
CA VAL A 96 5.80 -27.74 -22.30
C VAL A 96 5.19 -27.56 -23.68
N GLU A 97 5.97 -27.04 -24.64
CA GLU A 97 5.52 -26.89 -26.03
C GLU A 97 5.05 -28.20 -26.62
N ARG A 98 5.86 -29.26 -26.52
CA ARG A 98 5.53 -30.58 -27.02
C ARG A 98 4.39 -31.25 -26.28
N GLY A 99 4.35 -31.07 -24.94
CA GLY A 99 3.23 -31.51 -24.11
C GLY A 99 1.91 -30.91 -24.56
N TRP A 100 1.91 -29.59 -24.87
CA TRP A 100 0.72 -28.90 -25.38
C TRP A 100 0.35 -29.35 -26.80
N VAL A 101 1.32 -29.47 -27.71
CA VAL A 101 1.05 -29.89 -29.09
C VAL A 101 0.41 -31.29 -29.08
N TYR A 102 0.94 -32.26 -28.35
CA TYR A 102 0.38 -33.61 -28.29
C TYR A 102 -0.90 -33.67 -27.46
N GLY A 103 -1.00 -32.95 -26.36
CA GLY A 103 -2.20 -32.87 -25.53
C GLY A 103 -3.41 -32.32 -26.29
N SER A 104 -3.20 -31.22 -27.02
CA SER A 104 -4.28 -30.59 -27.80
C SER A 104 -4.65 -31.38 -29.07
N LEU A 105 -3.66 -31.86 -29.84
CA LEU A 105 -3.92 -32.49 -31.12
C LEU A 105 -4.36 -33.97 -31.01
N MET A 106 -3.92 -34.71 -29.99
CA MET A 106 -4.23 -36.11 -29.82
C MET A 106 -5.36 -36.38 -28.83
N PHE A 107 -5.49 -35.53 -27.80
CA PHE A 107 -6.44 -35.73 -26.71
C PHE A 107 -7.51 -34.62 -26.61
N GLY A 108 -7.39 -33.56 -27.43
CA GLY A 108 -8.39 -32.45 -27.48
C GLY A 108 -8.44 -31.57 -26.22
N GLU A 109 -7.41 -31.58 -25.38
CA GLU A 109 -7.39 -30.81 -24.16
C GLU A 109 -6.66 -29.48 -24.30
N SER A 110 -7.15 -28.46 -23.61
CA SER A 110 -6.63 -27.08 -23.63
C SER A 110 -5.51 -26.86 -22.63
N GLN A 111 -5.31 -27.80 -21.71
CA GLN A 111 -4.30 -27.70 -20.66
C GLN A 111 -3.33 -28.89 -20.72
N VAL A 112 -2.10 -28.61 -20.34
CA VAL A 112 -1.04 -29.63 -20.30
C VAL A 112 -0.97 -30.20 -18.88
N ARG A 113 -1.31 -31.48 -18.78
CA ARG A 113 -1.16 -32.30 -17.57
C ARG A 113 0.19 -32.98 -17.53
N THR A 114 0.61 -33.54 -16.40
CA THR A 114 1.92 -34.16 -16.26
C THR A 114 2.10 -35.38 -17.16
N GLY A 115 1.03 -36.10 -17.48
CA GLY A 115 1.04 -37.18 -18.42
C GLY A 115 1.36 -36.74 -19.86
N TYR A 116 0.83 -35.63 -20.31
CA TYR A 116 1.12 -35.07 -21.64
C TYR A 116 2.55 -34.53 -21.75
N LEU A 117 3.12 -34.00 -20.66
CA LEU A 117 4.55 -33.70 -20.63
C LEU A 117 5.39 -34.94 -20.90
N VAL A 118 5.07 -36.06 -20.26
CA VAL A 118 5.78 -37.33 -20.47
C VAL A 118 5.65 -37.79 -21.92
N ILE A 119 4.46 -37.75 -22.52
CA ILE A 119 4.24 -38.11 -23.92
C ILE A 119 5.02 -37.17 -24.85
N GLY A 120 4.96 -35.86 -24.63
CA GLY A 120 5.69 -34.87 -25.42
C GLY A 120 7.20 -35.08 -25.38
N ILE A 121 7.74 -35.38 -24.21
CA ILE A 121 9.15 -35.66 -24.01
C ILE A 121 9.53 -36.98 -24.73
N LEU A 122 8.76 -38.03 -24.58
CA LEU A 122 9.07 -39.33 -25.18
C LEU A 122 8.97 -39.32 -26.71
N LYS A 123 8.08 -38.50 -27.29
CA LYS A 123 7.93 -38.35 -28.75
C LYS A 123 8.97 -37.46 -29.41
N THR A 124 9.70 -36.67 -28.61
CA THR A 124 10.74 -35.74 -29.08
C THR A 124 12.13 -36.38 -28.86
N PRO A 125 12.92 -36.68 -29.89
CA PRO A 125 14.19 -37.41 -29.73
C PRO A 125 15.19 -36.76 -28.78
N SER A 126 15.34 -35.42 -28.83
CA SER A 126 16.21 -34.63 -27.94
C SER A 126 15.81 -34.79 -26.47
N LEU A 127 14.54 -34.58 -26.18
CA LEU A 127 14.00 -34.65 -24.83
C LEU A 127 13.97 -36.08 -24.29
N ARG A 128 13.66 -37.08 -25.13
CA ARG A 128 13.71 -38.50 -24.74
C ARG A 128 15.10 -38.91 -24.33
N HIS A 129 16.13 -38.45 -25.06
CA HIS A 129 17.52 -38.73 -24.69
C HIS A 129 17.88 -38.05 -23.35
N ALA A 130 17.46 -36.81 -23.16
CA ALA A 130 17.62 -36.13 -21.88
C ALA A 130 16.93 -36.86 -20.73
N LEU A 131 15.66 -37.28 -20.90
CA LEU A 131 14.89 -38.02 -19.89
C LEU A 131 15.51 -39.37 -19.53
N THR A 132 15.92 -40.19 -20.54
CA THR A 132 16.59 -41.47 -20.30
C THR A 132 17.98 -41.32 -19.69
N GLY A 133 18.63 -40.15 -19.88
CA GLY A 133 19.87 -39.78 -19.22
C GLY A 133 19.72 -39.46 -17.73
N LEU A 134 18.51 -39.11 -17.29
CA LEU A 134 18.22 -38.87 -15.87
C LEU A 134 18.06 -40.22 -15.11
N SER A 135 17.36 -41.16 -15.69
CA SER A 135 17.24 -42.54 -15.17
C SER A 135 16.96 -43.53 -16.29
N ALA A 136 17.64 -44.66 -16.27
CA ALA A 136 17.40 -45.80 -17.19
C ALA A 136 15.99 -46.39 -17.01
N GLU A 137 15.34 -46.16 -15.90
CA GLU A 137 13.97 -46.62 -15.63
C GLU A 137 12.97 -46.03 -16.63
N PHE A 138 13.18 -44.80 -17.12
CA PHE A 138 12.33 -44.19 -18.15
C PHE A 138 12.38 -44.90 -19.52
N ALA A 139 13.38 -45.70 -19.76
CA ALA A 139 13.45 -46.54 -20.99
C ALA A 139 12.37 -47.65 -21.02
N LYS A 140 11.77 -47.98 -19.88
CA LYS A 140 10.64 -48.94 -19.81
C LYS A 140 9.33 -48.34 -20.35
N LEU A 141 9.23 -47.03 -20.48
CA LEU A 141 8.06 -46.33 -21.00
C LEU A 141 7.93 -46.57 -22.51
N LYS A 142 6.90 -47.29 -22.91
CA LYS A 142 6.55 -47.51 -24.32
C LYS A 142 5.57 -46.45 -24.76
N VAL A 143 6.04 -45.46 -25.53
CA VAL A 143 5.26 -44.28 -25.92
C VAL A 143 3.99 -44.63 -26.71
N GLU A 144 4.03 -45.70 -27.54
CA GLU A 144 2.89 -46.19 -28.32
C GLU A 144 1.78 -46.67 -27.37
N ALA A 145 2.12 -47.55 -26.43
CA ALA A 145 1.18 -48.08 -25.45
C ALA A 145 0.60 -46.99 -24.52
N LEU A 146 1.45 -46.03 -24.12
CA LEU A 146 1.02 -44.93 -23.31
C LEU A 146 0.08 -43.96 -24.05
N THR A 147 0.30 -43.74 -25.35
CA THR A 147 -0.55 -42.88 -26.17
C THR A 147 -1.90 -43.53 -26.52
N GLU A 148 -1.91 -44.85 -26.86
CA GLU A 148 -3.14 -45.58 -27.24
C GLU A 148 -4.07 -45.85 -26.05
N ARG A 149 -3.53 -46.02 -24.86
CA ARG A 149 -4.29 -46.41 -23.65
C ARG A 149 -4.08 -45.40 -22.50
N PHE A 150 -4.00 -44.14 -22.85
CA PHE A 150 -3.70 -43.08 -21.87
C PHE A 150 -4.67 -43.08 -20.69
N ASP A 151 -5.97 -43.18 -20.98
CA ASP A 151 -7.03 -43.16 -19.95
C ASP A 151 -6.95 -44.34 -18.98
N GLU A 152 -6.47 -45.50 -19.46
CA GLU A 152 -6.22 -46.67 -18.62
C GLU A 152 -5.06 -46.41 -17.63
N TYR A 153 -4.00 -45.72 -18.11
CA TYR A 153 -2.84 -45.42 -17.30
C TYR A 153 -3.14 -44.35 -16.21
N VAL A 154 -3.99 -43.38 -16.51
CA VAL A 154 -4.21 -42.20 -15.61
C VAL A 154 -5.62 -42.20 -15.00
N GLY A 155 -6.40 -43.26 -15.14
CA GLY A 155 -7.79 -43.33 -14.71
C GLY A 155 -8.03 -42.94 -13.23
N ALA A 156 -7.06 -43.22 -12.35
CA ALA A 156 -7.12 -42.87 -10.92
C ALA A 156 -6.39 -41.56 -10.57
N SER A 157 -5.93 -40.80 -11.55
CA SER A 157 -5.16 -39.60 -11.31
C SER A 157 -6.04 -38.41 -10.85
N PRO A 158 -5.59 -37.63 -9.87
CA PRO A 158 -6.29 -36.39 -9.45
C PRO A 158 -6.33 -35.33 -10.57
N GLU A 159 -5.47 -35.44 -11.58
CA GLU A 159 -5.46 -34.53 -12.73
C GLU A 159 -6.69 -34.67 -13.62
N ASN A 160 -7.45 -35.80 -13.54
CA ASN A 160 -8.70 -35.97 -14.28
C ASN A 160 -9.79 -34.96 -13.88
N GLY A 161 -9.77 -34.48 -12.63
CA GLY A 161 -10.68 -33.42 -12.15
C GLY A 161 -10.26 -32.01 -12.54
N LEU A 162 -9.06 -31.84 -13.12
CA LEU A 162 -8.49 -30.56 -13.56
C LEU A 162 -8.56 -30.39 -15.09
N SER A 163 -9.14 -31.37 -15.82
CA SER A 163 -9.25 -31.29 -17.28
C SER A 163 -10.29 -30.24 -17.68
N ALA A 164 -9.87 -29.27 -18.50
CA ALA A 164 -10.76 -28.32 -19.16
C ALA A 164 -10.90 -28.75 -20.62
N SER A 165 -12.03 -29.36 -20.95
CA SER A 165 -12.33 -29.75 -22.35
C SER A 165 -12.70 -28.52 -23.17
N ASP A 166 -11.99 -28.25 -24.26
CA ASP A 166 -12.33 -27.22 -25.24
C ASP A 166 -13.48 -27.60 -26.20
N GLY A 167 -14.17 -28.70 -25.95
CA GLY A 167 -15.31 -29.10 -26.76
C GLY A 167 -14.95 -29.58 -28.18
N PHE A 168 -13.67 -29.81 -28.50
CA PHE A 168 -13.24 -30.39 -29.76
C PHE A 168 -13.44 -31.91 -29.79
N ASN A 169 -14.45 -32.36 -30.49
CA ASN A 169 -14.60 -33.79 -30.81
C ASN A 169 -13.47 -34.23 -31.75
N ALA A 170 -12.62 -35.11 -31.29
CA ALA A 170 -11.61 -35.77 -32.07
C ALA A 170 -12.30 -36.81 -33.02
N GLY A 171 -12.73 -36.34 -34.19
CA GLY A 171 -13.43 -37.19 -35.14
C GLY A 171 -13.34 -36.80 -36.62
N ALA A 172 -12.51 -35.79 -36.96
CA ALA A 172 -12.32 -35.40 -38.36
C ALA A 172 -11.17 -36.21 -39.00
N ALA A 173 -11.41 -36.84 -40.14
CA ALA A 173 -10.39 -37.52 -40.93
C ALA A 173 -9.39 -36.53 -41.55
N PRO A 174 -8.13 -36.92 -41.80
CA PRO A 174 -7.12 -36.05 -42.39
C PRO A 174 -7.56 -35.59 -43.79
N GLY A 175 -7.80 -34.28 -43.93
CA GLY A 175 -8.20 -33.65 -45.22
C GLY A 175 -9.59 -33.02 -45.23
N GLU A 176 -10.40 -33.17 -44.17
CA GLU A 176 -11.60 -32.36 -44.02
C GLU A 176 -11.22 -30.98 -43.50
N ALA A 177 -11.83 -29.92 -44.08
CA ALA A 177 -11.71 -28.56 -43.60
C ALA A 177 -12.12 -28.56 -42.12
N SER A 178 -11.22 -28.11 -41.24
CA SER A 178 -11.52 -27.97 -39.82
C SER A 178 -12.83 -27.21 -39.72
N GLY A 179 -13.84 -27.84 -39.12
CA GLY A 179 -15.11 -27.21 -38.79
C GLY A 179 -14.86 -26.20 -37.65
N ALA A 180 -14.17 -25.14 -37.99
CA ALA A 180 -14.32 -23.90 -37.23
C ALA A 180 -15.80 -23.61 -37.28
N LEU A 181 -16.51 -23.88 -36.19
CA LEU A 181 -17.92 -23.57 -36.07
C LEU A 181 -18.07 -22.10 -36.49
N ALA A 182 -18.83 -21.91 -37.58
CA ALA A 182 -19.22 -20.59 -37.97
C ALA A 182 -19.78 -19.87 -36.72
N PRO A 183 -19.57 -18.56 -36.55
CA PRO A 183 -19.99 -17.82 -35.37
C PRO A 183 -21.47 -17.93 -34.98
N SER A 184 -22.29 -18.56 -35.81
CA SER A 184 -23.73 -18.77 -35.63
C SER A 184 -24.14 -20.00 -34.79
N ALA A 185 -23.22 -20.78 -34.25
CA ALA A 185 -23.54 -22.02 -33.52
C ALA A 185 -23.36 -21.92 -32.00
N MET A 186 -22.92 -20.83 -31.42
CA MET A 186 -23.11 -20.58 -29.97
C MET A 186 -24.61 -20.41 -29.70
N GLY A 187 -25.15 -21.19 -28.78
CA GLY A 187 -26.56 -21.08 -28.38
C GLY A 187 -26.91 -19.65 -27.96
N LYS A 188 -28.13 -19.21 -28.24
CA LYS A 188 -28.62 -17.87 -27.87
C LYS A 188 -28.25 -17.59 -26.40
N GLN A 189 -27.52 -16.48 -26.15
CA GLN A 189 -27.05 -16.00 -24.84
C GLN A 189 -25.79 -16.68 -24.23
N GLU A 190 -25.03 -17.48 -24.97
CA GLU A 190 -23.86 -18.16 -24.41
C GLU A 190 -22.66 -17.18 -24.23
N ALA A 191 -22.49 -16.25 -25.19
CA ALA A 191 -21.49 -15.18 -25.07
C ALA A 191 -21.78 -14.26 -23.88
N LEU A 192 -23.04 -13.95 -23.63
CA LEU A 192 -23.47 -13.14 -22.51
C LEU A 192 -23.13 -13.80 -21.17
N LYS A 193 -23.37 -15.11 -21.02
CA LYS A 193 -23.03 -15.85 -19.80
C LYS A 193 -21.52 -15.99 -19.58
N ARG A 194 -20.76 -16.12 -20.67
CA ARG A 194 -19.30 -16.32 -20.59
C ARG A 194 -18.53 -15.03 -20.30
N PHE A 195 -18.95 -13.91 -20.86
CA PHE A 195 -18.20 -12.65 -20.81
C PHE A 195 -18.83 -11.57 -19.95
N THR A 196 -19.93 -11.88 -19.25
CA THR A 196 -20.58 -10.91 -18.36
C THR A 196 -20.95 -11.55 -17.01
N VAL A 197 -20.98 -10.72 -15.98
CA VAL A 197 -21.46 -11.08 -14.62
C VAL A 197 -22.80 -10.42 -14.40
N ASP A 198 -23.83 -11.17 -13.96
CA ASP A 198 -25.15 -10.63 -13.67
C ASP A 198 -25.19 -10.02 -12.27
N LEU A 199 -25.14 -8.69 -12.18
CA LEU A 199 -25.18 -7.96 -10.91
C LEU A 199 -26.59 -8.01 -10.29
N THR A 200 -27.66 -8.09 -11.08
CA THR A 200 -29.03 -8.20 -10.55
C THR A 200 -29.27 -9.56 -9.93
N GLU A 201 -28.67 -10.63 -10.46
CA GLU A 201 -28.74 -11.95 -9.84
C GLU A 201 -27.87 -12.04 -8.57
N GLN A 202 -26.70 -11.39 -8.57
CA GLN A 202 -25.89 -11.26 -7.35
C GLN A 202 -26.62 -10.50 -6.26
N ALA A 203 -27.35 -9.41 -6.62
CA ALA A 203 -28.19 -8.67 -5.70
C ALA A 203 -29.31 -9.55 -5.10
N ARG A 204 -30.00 -10.37 -5.95
CA ARG A 204 -31.06 -11.28 -5.49
C ARG A 204 -30.53 -12.37 -4.57
N SER A 205 -29.33 -12.88 -4.83
CA SER A 205 -28.70 -13.91 -4.01
C SER A 205 -28.03 -13.36 -2.74
N GLY A 206 -28.09 -12.05 -2.47
CA GLY A 206 -27.49 -11.42 -1.31
C GLY A 206 -25.97 -11.43 -1.29
N LYS A 207 -25.33 -11.52 -2.47
CA LYS A 207 -23.87 -11.50 -2.62
C LYS A 207 -23.28 -10.10 -2.72
N LEU A 208 -24.11 -9.08 -2.96
CA LEU A 208 -23.68 -7.68 -2.97
C LEU A 208 -23.84 -7.08 -1.58
N ASP A 209 -22.84 -6.30 -1.20
CA ASP A 209 -22.84 -5.55 0.04
C ASP A 209 -23.89 -4.42 0.02
N PRO A 210 -24.47 -4.05 1.18
CA PRO A 210 -25.32 -2.87 1.26
C PRO A 210 -24.57 -1.60 0.90
N ILE A 211 -25.09 -0.85 -0.06
CA ILE A 211 -24.48 0.41 -0.50
C ILE A 211 -25.15 1.58 0.21
N VAL A 212 -24.38 2.33 0.98
CA VAL A 212 -24.80 3.49 1.75
C VAL A 212 -24.05 4.74 1.27
N GLY A 213 -24.72 5.89 1.26
CA GLY A 213 -24.06 7.19 1.00
C GLY A 213 -23.80 7.52 -0.46
N ARG A 214 -24.33 6.73 -1.43
CA ARG A 214 -24.25 6.98 -2.88
C ARG A 214 -25.63 7.20 -3.52
N ASP A 215 -26.62 7.58 -2.73
CA ASP A 215 -27.99 7.74 -3.17
C ASP A 215 -28.18 8.83 -4.23
N GLU A 216 -27.37 9.87 -4.18
CA GLU A 216 -27.44 10.99 -5.10
C GLU A 216 -26.93 10.58 -6.47
N GLU A 217 -25.79 9.92 -6.54
CA GLU A 217 -25.19 9.43 -7.76
C GLU A 217 -26.08 8.33 -8.40
N ILE A 218 -26.65 7.44 -7.59
CA ILE A 218 -27.60 6.41 -8.08
C ILE A 218 -28.86 7.08 -8.66
N ARG A 219 -29.41 8.11 -8.01
CA ARG A 219 -30.56 8.86 -8.56
C ARG A 219 -30.21 9.53 -9.89
N GLN A 220 -29.07 10.20 -10.00
CA GLN A 220 -28.60 10.80 -11.25
C GLN A 220 -28.43 9.75 -12.35
N LEU A 221 -27.92 8.55 -12.00
CA LEU A 221 -27.78 7.44 -12.95
C LEU A 221 -29.15 6.99 -13.47
N VAL A 222 -30.14 6.83 -12.59
CA VAL A 222 -31.51 6.47 -12.96
C VAL A 222 -32.14 7.56 -13.84
N ASP A 223 -31.99 8.82 -13.47
CA ASP A 223 -32.50 9.96 -14.23
C ASP A 223 -31.95 10.01 -15.66
N ILE A 224 -30.65 9.73 -15.83
CA ILE A 224 -30.02 9.69 -17.14
C ILE A 224 -30.53 8.52 -17.96
N LEU A 225 -30.65 7.32 -17.36
CA LEU A 225 -31.18 6.13 -18.03
C LEU A 225 -32.62 6.31 -18.51
N MET A 226 -33.40 7.19 -17.88
CA MET A 226 -34.79 7.50 -18.28
C MET A 226 -34.89 8.53 -19.39
N ARG A 227 -33.81 9.19 -19.79
CA ARG A 227 -33.82 10.20 -20.87
C ARG A 227 -34.04 9.56 -22.24
N ARG A 228 -34.61 10.34 -23.16
CA ARG A 228 -34.79 9.94 -24.55
C ARG A 228 -33.48 9.99 -25.37
N ARG A 229 -32.55 10.87 -24.99
CA ARG A 229 -31.23 11.06 -25.62
C ARG A 229 -30.19 11.25 -24.57
N GLN A 230 -28.92 10.93 -24.87
CA GLN A 230 -27.85 10.94 -23.92
C GLN A 230 -28.21 10.13 -22.65
N ASN A 231 -28.72 8.94 -22.89
CA ASN A 231 -29.28 8.05 -21.87
C ASN A 231 -28.31 6.98 -21.39
N ASN A 232 -27.01 7.15 -21.66
CA ASN A 232 -25.95 6.30 -21.11
C ASN A 232 -25.13 7.11 -20.09
N PRO A 233 -25.23 6.83 -18.80
CA PRO A 233 -24.38 7.46 -17.81
C PRO A 233 -22.94 6.97 -17.90
N ILE A 234 -21.99 7.88 -17.70
CA ILE A 234 -20.59 7.54 -17.48
C ILE A 234 -20.15 8.09 -16.14
N LEU A 235 -19.77 7.19 -15.24
CA LEU A 235 -19.25 7.50 -13.90
C LEU A 235 -17.80 7.93 -14.04
N THR A 236 -17.48 9.14 -13.62
CA THR A 236 -16.12 9.67 -13.63
C THR A 236 -15.67 9.99 -12.22
N GLY A 237 -14.45 9.61 -11.86
CA GLY A 237 -13.87 9.88 -10.54
C GLY A 237 -12.55 9.16 -10.38
N GLU A 238 -11.81 9.51 -9.37
CA GLU A 238 -10.52 8.86 -9.06
C GLU A 238 -10.70 7.36 -8.75
N ALA A 239 -9.59 6.61 -8.82
CA ALA A 239 -9.60 5.19 -8.42
C ALA A 239 -9.90 5.07 -6.92
N GLY A 240 -10.76 4.11 -6.54
CA GLY A 240 -11.10 3.86 -5.14
C GLY A 240 -12.23 4.71 -4.54
N VAL A 241 -12.82 5.67 -5.31
CA VAL A 241 -13.98 6.46 -4.81
C VAL A 241 -15.29 5.68 -4.76
N GLY A 242 -15.35 4.45 -5.30
CA GLY A 242 -16.54 3.60 -5.27
C GLY A 242 -17.47 3.77 -6.47
N LYS A 243 -16.93 3.97 -7.68
CA LYS A 243 -17.72 4.00 -8.92
C LYS A 243 -18.52 2.71 -9.15
N THR A 244 -17.89 1.56 -8.95
CA THR A 244 -18.51 0.23 -9.07
C THR A 244 -19.62 0.06 -8.04
N ALA A 245 -19.43 0.54 -6.80
CA ALA A 245 -20.44 0.51 -5.74
C ALA A 245 -21.72 1.29 -6.13
N VAL A 246 -21.62 2.40 -6.88
CA VAL A 246 -22.81 3.10 -7.39
C VAL A 246 -23.63 2.20 -8.31
N VAL A 247 -22.98 1.39 -9.15
CA VAL A 247 -23.63 0.45 -10.07
C VAL A 247 -24.22 -0.74 -9.33
N GLU A 248 -23.53 -1.27 -8.34
CA GLU A 248 -24.03 -2.32 -7.44
C GLU A 248 -25.23 -1.83 -6.63
N GLY A 249 -25.19 -0.59 -6.11
CA GLY A 249 -26.31 0.05 -5.44
C GLY A 249 -27.53 0.21 -6.36
N PHE A 250 -27.31 0.49 -7.64
CA PHE A 250 -28.38 0.52 -8.64
C PHE A 250 -28.97 -0.89 -8.86
N ALA A 251 -28.14 -1.95 -8.91
CA ALA A 251 -28.63 -3.33 -8.99
C ALA A 251 -29.49 -3.70 -7.77
N LEU A 252 -29.07 -3.32 -6.56
CA LEU A 252 -29.86 -3.53 -5.33
C LEU A 252 -31.23 -2.81 -5.40
N ARG A 253 -31.28 -1.57 -5.91
CA ARG A 253 -32.56 -0.85 -6.08
C ARG A 253 -33.46 -1.47 -7.15
N ILE A 254 -32.91 -2.01 -8.24
CA ILE A 254 -33.71 -2.76 -9.23
C ILE A 254 -34.39 -3.95 -8.56
N VAL A 255 -33.64 -4.73 -7.79
CA VAL A 255 -34.16 -5.93 -7.11
C VAL A 255 -35.16 -5.58 -6.01
N ALA A 256 -34.94 -4.49 -5.28
CA ALA A 256 -35.89 -3.97 -4.28
C ALA A 256 -37.15 -3.35 -4.92
N GLY A 257 -37.16 -3.13 -6.25
CA GLY A 257 -38.27 -2.47 -6.95
C GLY A 257 -38.31 -0.94 -6.75
N ASP A 258 -37.28 -0.36 -6.15
CA ASP A 258 -37.14 1.10 -5.91
C ASP A 258 -36.57 1.82 -7.13
N VAL A 259 -37.17 1.57 -8.27
CA VAL A 259 -36.82 2.18 -9.57
C VAL A 259 -38.08 2.44 -10.38
N PRO A 260 -38.04 3.37 -11.36
CA PRO A 260 -39.16 3.59 -12.26
C PRO A 260 -39.64 2.31 -12.97
N PRO A 261 -40.92 2.17 -13.32
CA PRO A 261 -41.46 0.95 -13.93
C PRO A 261 -40.69 0.42 -15.14
N ALA A 262 -40.12 1.32 -15.91
CA ALA A 262 -39.33 0.96 -17.10
C ALA A 262 -37.98 0.28 -16.79
N LEU A 263 -37.54 0.30 -15.54
CA LEU A 263 -36.27 -0.29 -15.09
C LEU A 263 -36.47 -1.49 -14.15
N LYS A 264 -37.73 -1.85 -13.78
CA LYS A 264 -38.00 -2.95 -12.83
C LYS A 264 -37.61 -4.34 -13.34
N ASP A 265 -37.78 -4.58 -14.64
CA ASP A 265 -37.52 -5.88 -15.26
C ASP A 265 -36.16 -5.93 -15.99
N VAL A 266 -35.30 -4.96 -15.74
CA VAL A 266 -33.98 -4.85 -16.37
C VAL A 266 -32.98 -5.79 -15.69
N GLU A 267 -32.17 -6.48 -16.50
CA GLU A 267 -30.97 -7.15 -16.04
C GLU A 267 -29.76 -6.22 -16.19
N LEU A 268 -29.02 -5.99 -15.10
CA LEU A 268 -27.79 -5.23 -15.10
C LEU A 268 -26.59 -6.21 -15.13
N ARG A 269 -25.82 -6.17 -16.21
CA ARG A 269 -24.70 -7.09 -16.43
C ARG A 269 -23.38 -6.35 -16.56
N ALA A 270 -22.37 -6.73 -15.78
CA ALA A 270 -21.02 -6.21 -15.87
C ALA A 270 -20.22 -6.95 -16.96
N LEU A 271 -19.65 -6.21 -17.89
CA LEU A 271 -18.79 -6.76 -18.93
C LEU A 271 -17.39 -7.03 -18.39
N ASP A 272 -16.93 -8.26 -18.50
CA ASP A 272 -15.57 -8.63 -18.14
C ASP A 272 -14.62 -8.44 -19.32
N VAL A 273 -13.95 -7.28 -19.36
CA VAL A 273 -13.01 -6.94 -20.43
C VAL A 273 -11.77 -7.86 -20.39
N GLY A 274 -11.36 -8.33 -19.20
CA GLY A 274 -10.27 -9.26 -19.03
C GLY A 274 -10.56 -10.60 -19.70
N LEU A 275 -11.75 -11.17 -19.49
CA LEU A 275 -12.18 -12.42 -20.13
C LEU A 275 -12.36 -12.25 -21.65
N LEU A 276 -12.78 -11.08 -22.13
CA LEU A 276 -12.84 -10.81 -23.56
C LEU A 276 -11.46 -10.81 -24.20
N GLN A 277 -10.44 -10.31 -23.52
CA GLN A 277 -9.06 -10.26 -23.98
C GLN A 277 -8.28 -11.54 -23.75
N ALA A 278 -8.63 -12.32 -22.73
CA ALA A 278 -7.94 -13.54 -22.38
C ALA A 278 -8.00 -14.56 -23.53
N GLY A 279 -6.82 -15.01 -24.01
CA GLY A 279 -6.71 -15.98 -25.08
C GLY A 279 -7.07 -15.46 -26.48
N ALA A 280 -7.38 -14.18 -26.66
CA ALA A 280 -7.57 -13.59 -27.98
C ALA A 280 -6.20 -13.38 -28.67
N SER A 281 -5.65 -14.46 -29.20
CA SER A 281 -4.32 -14.47 -29.82
C SER A 281 -4.35 -14.05 -31.31
N MET A 282 -5.51 -14.06 -31.96
CA MET A 282 -5.70 -13.61 -33.34
C MET A 282 -6.34 -12.24 -33.42
N LYS A 283 -5.83 -11.40 -34.31
CA LYS A 283 -6.40 -10.09 -34.63
C LYS A 283 -7.87 -10.26 -35.05
N GLY A 284 -8.80 -9.67 -34.31
CA GLY A 284 -10.25 -9.74 -34.58
C GLY A 284 -11.05 -10.67 -33.65
N GLU A 285 -10.41 -11.55 -32.86
CA GLU A 285 -11.14 -12.46 -31.98
C GLU A 285 -11.81 -11.71 -30.80
N PHE A 286 -11.14 -10.74 -30.23
CA PHE A 286 -11.69 -9.84 -29.22
C PHE A 286 -12.90 -9.08 -29.75
N GLU A 287 -12.77 -8.52 -30.94
CA GLU A 287 -13.86 -7.77 -31.62
C GLU A 287 -15.06 -8.66 -31.92
N GLN A 288 -14.81 -9.91 -32.32
CA GLN A 288 -15.86 -10.90 -32.60
C GLN A 288 -16.60 -11.27 -31.29
N ARG A 289 -15.90 -11.51 -30.20
CA ARG A 289 -16.50 -11.78 -28.89
C ARG A 289 -17.36 -10.60 -28.40
N LEU A 290 -16.83 -9.36 -28.49
CA LEU A 290 -17.58 -8.17 -28.15
C LEU A 290 -18.82 -7.99 -29.01
N ARG A 291 -18.72 -8.25 -30.31
CA ARG A 291 -19.86 -8.21 -31.24
C ARG A 291 -20.93 -9.22 -30.85
N GLN A 292 -20.56 -10.44 -30.50
CA GLN A 292 -21.49 -11.46 -30.02
C GLN A 292 -22.20 -11.04 -28.73
N VAL A 293 -21.47 -10.48 -27.76
CA VAL A 293 -22.09 -9.92 -26.54
C VAL A 293 -23.11 -8.82 -26.89
N ILE A 294 -22.77 -7.91 -27.80
CA ILE A 294 -23.70 -6.84 -28.24
C ILE A 294 -24.94 -7.44 -28.91
N GLU A 295 -24.78 -8.44 -29.77
CA GLU A 295 -25.87 -9.12 -30.47
C GLU A 295 -26.76 -9.89 -29.46
N ASP A 296 -26.20 -10.56 -28.49
CA ASP A 296 -26.93 -11.24 -27.42
C ASP A 296 -27.73 -10.25 -26.57
N VAL A 297 -27.14 -9.10 -26.19
CA VAL A 297 -27.83 -8.02 -25.46
C VAL A 297 -29.01 -7.50 -26.26
N GLN A 298 -28.84 -7.28 -27.58
CA GLN A 298 -29.88 -6.74 -28.44
C GLN A 298 -31.02 -7.74 -28.74
N SER A 299 -30.72 -9.02 -28.72
CA SER A 299 -31.67 -10.13 -28.98
C SER A 299 -32.33 -10.68 -27.71
N SER A 300 -31.99 -10.18 -26.54
CA SER A 300 -32.54 -10.62 -25.28
C SER A 300 -34.00 -10.25 -25.12
N GLU A 301 -34.80 -11.19 -24.62
CA GLU A 301 -36.22 -10.98 -24.31
C GLU A 301 -36.42 -9.97 -23.15
N LYS A 302 -35.49 -9.95 -22.19
CA LYS A 302 -35.47 -8.96 -21.10
C LYS A 302 -34.55 -7.80 -21.48
N PRO A 303 -34.91 -6.57 -21.13
CA PRO A 303 -34.01 -5.44 -21.32
C PRO A 303 -32.73 -5.59 -20.51
N ILE A 304 -31.59 -5.48 -21.15
CA ILE A 304 -30.27 -5.57 -20.51
C ILE A 304 -29.60 -4.20 -20.52
N ILE A 305 -29.04 -3.80 -19.39
CA ILE A 305 -28.09 -2.68 -19.27
C ILE A 305 -26.70 -3.26 -19.05
N LEU A 306 -25.76 -2.88 -19.90
CA LEU A 306 -24.39 -3.35 -19.83
C LEU A 306 -23.55 -2.36 -19.02
N PHE A 307 -22.95 -2.83 -17.93
CA PHE A 307 -21.97 -2.06 -17.18
C PHE A 307 -20.57 -2.32 -17.74
N ILE A 308 -19.83 -1.27 -18.06
CA ILE A 308 -18.48 -1.31 -18.60
C ILE A 308 -17.56 -0.57 -17.64
N ASP A 309 -16.85 -1.31 -16.82
CA ASP A 309 -15.80 -0.73 -16.00
C ASP A 309 -14.54 -0.45 -16.83
N GLU A 310 -13.76 0.53 -16.42
CA GLU A 310 -12.59 1.01 -17.17
C GLU A 310 -12.87 1.20 -18.68
N ALA A 311 -13.97 1.87 -19.00
CA ALA A 311 -14.46 2.02 -20.39
C ALA A 311 -13.43 2.61 -21.36
N HIS A 312 -12.42 3.32 -20.84
CA HIS A 312 -11.29 3.82 -21.60
C HIS A 312 -10.46 2.71 -22.27
N THR A 313 -10.44 1.49 -21.68
CA THR A 313 -9.74 0.33 -22.26
C THR A 313 -10.35 -0.12 -23.58
N LEU A 314 -11.65 0.09 -23.76
CA LEU A 314 -12.36 -0.21 -25.02
C LEU A 314 -12.28 0.93 -26.05
N VAL A 315 -12.02 2.16 -25.58
CA VAL A 315 -12.11 3.37 -26.45
C VAL A 315 -10.73 3.91 -26.82
N GLY A 316 -9.70 3.72 -25.98
CA GLY A 316 -8.47 4.49 -26.05
C GLY A 316 -7.19 3.72 -26.28
N ALA A 317 -7.20 2.43 -26.40
CA ALA A 317 -6.01 1.63 -26.59
C ALA A 317 -5.43 1.72 -28.02
N GLY A 318 -5.19 2.92 -28.49
CA GLY A 318 -4.48 3.22 -29.73
C GLY A 318 -2.96 3.08 -29.64
N GLY A 319 -2.41 2.25 -28.72
CA GLY A 319 -0.97 2.02 -28.56
C GLY A 319 -0.47 0.68 -29.09
N ALA A 320 -1.30 -0.34 -29.19
CA ALA A 320 -1.00 -1.60 -29.85
C ALA A 320 -2.00 -1.81 -30.99
N ALA A 321 -1.52 -2.14 -32.18
CA ALA A 321 -2.36 -2.38 -33.35
C ALA A 321 -3.41 -3.47 -33.06
N GLY A 322 -4.68 -3.09 -32.83
CA GLY A 322 -5.78 -4.01 -32.59
C GLY A 322 -6.92 -3.53 -31.72
N THR A 323 -6.73 -2.51 -30.87
CA THR A 323 -7.76 -2.05 -29.91
C THR A 323 -8.59 -0.85 -30.39
N GLY A 324 -8.23 -0.21 -31.49
CA GLY A 324 -9.00 0.88 -32.09
C GLY A 324 -10.37 0.48 -32.64
N ASP A 325 -10.61 -0.81 -32.83
CA ASP A 325 -11.83 -1.31 -33.47
C ASP A 325 -12.98 -1.57 -32.49
N ALA A 326 -12.73 -1.77 -31.19
CA ALA A 326 -13.79 -1.97 -30.20
C ALA A 326 -14.71 -0.75 -30.06
N ALA A 327 -14.15 0.45 -30.05
CA ALA A 327 -14.94 1.69 -30.06
C ALA A 327 -15.86 1.79 -31.30
N ASN A 328 -15.38 1.31 -32.44
CA ASN A 328 -16.14 1.33 -33.69
C ASN A 328 -17.32 0.35 -33.68
N LEU A 329 -17.28 -0.70 -32.87
CA LEU A 329 -18.41 -1.62 -32.68
C LEU A 329 -19.44 -1.05 -31.71
N LEU A 330 -19.01 -0.37 -30.64
CA LEU A 330 -19.90 0.23 -29.65
C LEU A 330 -20.62 1.47 -30.18
N LYS A 331 -19.91 2.35 -30.91
CA LYS A 331 -20.46 3.61 -31.45
C LYS A 331 -21.77 3.45 -32.22
N PRO A 332 -21.93 2.51 -33.18
CA PRO A 332 -23.19 2.32 -33.90
C PRO A 332 -24.33 1.80 -33.03
N ALA A 333 -24.04 0.91 -32.07
CA ALA A 333 -25.02 0.34 -31.15
C ALA A 333 -25.56 1.41 -30.18
N LEU A 334 -24.67 2.23 -29.63
CA LEU A 334 -25.01 3.38 -28.79
C LEU A 334 -25.75 4.46 -29.60
N ALA A 335 -25.36 4.68 -30.85
CA ALA A 335 -25.99 5.67 -31.72
C ALA A 335 -27.44 5.34 -32.06
N ARG A 336 -27.74 4.08 -32.29
CA ARG A 336 -29.09 3.59 -32.56
C ARG A 336 -29.96 3.46 -31.32
N GLY A 337 -29.38 3.56 -30.11
CA GLY A 337 -30.09 3.35 -28.87
C GLY A 337 -30.47 1.88 -28.60
N THR A 338 -29.90 0.95 -29.38
CA THR A 338 -30.13 -0.49 -29.24
C THR A 338 -29.29 -1.13 -28.15
N LEU A 339 -28.30 -0.41 -27.62
CA LEU A 339 -27.48 -0.79 -26.48
C LEU A 339 -27.59 0.29 -25.42
N ARG A 340 -28.01 -0.09 -24.22
CA ARG A 340 -27.95 0.76 -23.03
C ARG A 340 -26.75 0.39 -22.21
N THR A 341 -25.95 1.38 -21.82
CA THR A 341 -24.73 1.15 -21.06
C THR A 341 -24.61 2.09 -19.88
N VAL A 342 -24.00 1.60 -18.83
CA VAL A 342 -23.40 2.38 -17.75
C VAL A 342 -21.90 2.19 -17.89
N ALA A 343 -21.15 3.27 -18.00
CA ALA A 343 -19.69 3.21 -18.11
C ALA A 343 -19.03 3.77 -16.85
N ALA A 344 -17.83 3.33 -16.54
CA ALA A 344 -17.01 3.91 -15.47
C ALA A 344 -15.58 4.14 -15.97
N THR A 345 -14.95 5.23 -15.54
CA THR A 345 -13.57 5.56 -15.90
C THR A 345 -13.02 6.61 -14.92
N THR A 346 -11.71 6.88 -14.94
CA THR A 346 -11.16 8.02 -14.22
C THR A 346 -11.39 9.33 -14.97
N TRP A 347 -11.31 10.46 -14.28
CA TRP A 347 -11.50 11.78 -14.90
C TRP A 347 -10.44 12.07 -15.98
N ALA A 348 -9.20 11.73 -15.72
CA ALA A 348 -8.09 11.90 -16.65
C ALA A 348 -8.29 11.09 -17.94
N GLU A 349 -8.70 9.84 -17.81
CA GLU A 349 -8.97 8.94 -18.94
C GLU A 349 -10.21 9.36 -19.73
N TYR A 350 -11.26 9.85 -19.05
CA TYR A 350 -12.42 10.44 -19.69
C TYR A 350 -12.00 11.59 -20.62
N LYS A 351 -11.24 12.56 -20.10
CA LYS A 351 -10.75 13.70 -20.90
C LYS A 351 -9.84 13.27 -22.04
N LYS A 352 -8.98 12.29 -21.80
CA LYS A 352 -8.01 11.83 -22.80
C LYS A 352 -8.65 11.05 -23.95
N HIS A 353 -9.62 10.19 -23.67
CA HIS A 353 -10.11 9.18 -24.60
C HIS A 353 -11.56 9.38 -25.05
N ILE A 354 -12.45 9.92 -24.19
CA ILE A 354 -13.89 10.00 -24.47
C ILE A 354 -14.33 11.42 -24.84
N GLU A 355 -13.88 12.42 -24.10
CA GLU A 355 -14.27 13.80 -24.32
C GLU A 355 -13.84 14.31 -25.70
N LYS A 356 -12.71 13.84 -26.22
CA LYS A 356 -12.20 14.21 -27.57
C LYS A 356 -12.95 13.57 -28.70
N ASP A 357 -13.82 12.59 -28.46
CA ASP A 357 -14.62 11.91 -29.48
C ASP A 357 -16.06 12.43 -29.49
N PRO A 358 -16.45 13.28 -30.47
CA PRO A 358 -17.79 13.87 -30.52
C PRO A 358 -18.92 12.85 -30.67
N ALA A 359 -18.63 11.64 -31.16
CA ALA A 359 -19.61 10.58 -31.30
C ALA A 359 -19.98 9.97 -29.96
N LEU A 360 -18.99 9.85 -29.05
CA LEU A 360 -19.20 9.33 -27.72
C LEU A 360 -19.75 10.39 -26.75
N THR A 361 -19.23 11.62 -26.81
CA THR A 361 -19.65 12.72 -25.94
C THR A 361 -21.14 13.03 -26.09
N ARG A 362 -21.69 12.87 -27.30
CA ARG A 362 -23.13 13.04 -27.57
C ARG A 362 -24.00 11.88 -27.05
N ARG A 363 -23.41 10.81 -26.59
CA ARG A 363 -24.12 9.58 -26.15
C ARG A 363 -24.02 9.33 -24.69
N PHE A 364 -22.90 9.74 -24.06
CA PHE A 364 -22.68 9.63 -22.65
C PHE A 364 -23.00 10.92 -21.91
N GLN A 365 -23.56 10.79 -20.71
CA GLN A 365 -23.75 11.87 -19.76
C GLN A 365 -22.89 11.58 -18.54
N VAL A 366 -22.05 12.53 -18.18
CA VAL A 366 -21.14 12.40 -17.03
C VAL A 366 -21.93 12.45 -15.73
N VAL A 367 -21.62 11.52 -14.84
CA VAL A 367 -21.95 11.51 -13.42
C VAL A 367 -20.64 11.52 -12.65
N GLN A 368 -20.38 12.61 -11.96
CA GLN A 368 -19.15 12.74 -11.19
C GLN A 368 -19.30 12.01 -9.86
N VAL A 369 -18.36 11.13 -9.55
CA VAL A 369 -18.27 10.39 -8.30
C VAL A 369 -17.03 10.87 -7.57
N ASP A 370 -17.25 11.80 -6.64
CA ASP A 370 -16.18 12.38 -5.86
C ASP A 370 -15.80 11.54 -4.64
N GLU A 371 -14.62 11.79 -4.07
CA GLU A 371 -14.24 11.23 -2.80
C GLU A 371 -15.27 11.65 -1.72
N PRO A 372 -15.86 10.71 -0.96
CA PRO A 372 -16.84 11.05 0.06
C PRO A 372 -16.16 11.82 1.21
N SER A 373 -16.92 12.72 1.86
CA SER A 373 -16.47 13.31 3.12
C SER A 373 -16.27 12.22 4.19
N GLU A 374 -15.45 12.49 5.20
CA GLU A 374 -15.21 11.55 6.31
C GLU A 374 -16.53 11.05 6.92
N HIS A 375 -17.49 11.94 7.14
CA HIS A 375 -18.80 11.57 7.68
C HIS A 375 -19.55 10.59 6.76
N LYS A 376 -19.58 10.83 5.46
CA LYS A 376 -20.21 9.91 4.50
C LYS A 376 -19.44 8.59 4.42
N ALA A 377 -18.11 8.63 4.47
CA ALA A 377 -17.28 7.43 4.47
C ALA A 377 -17.51 6.56 5.73
N ILE A 378 -17.67 7.17 6.91
CA ILE A 378 -18.04 6.42 8.14
C ILE A 378 -19.38 5.71 7.97
N LEU A 379 -20.37 6.37 7.38
CA LEU A 379 -21.66 5.73 7.10
C LEU A 379 -21.53 4.57 6.10
N MET A 380 -20.68 4.71 5.08
CA MET A 380 -20.35 3.62 4.15
C MET A 380 -19.70 2.44 4.88
N MET A 381 -18.75 2.71 5.77
CA MET A 381 -18.07 1.66 6.56
C MET A 381 -19.03 0.92 7.48
N ARG A 382 -19.99 1.63 8.09
CA ARG A 382 -21.06 0.99 8.87
C ARG A 382 -21.91 0.04 8.03
N GLY A 383 -22.12 0.36 6.74
CA GLY A 383 -22.86 -0.51 5.81
C GLY A 383 -22.16 -1.84 5.54
N VAL A 384 -20.84 -1.87 5.47
CA VAL A 384 -20.06 -3.09 5.17
C VAL A 384 -19.59 -3.84 6.41
N ALA A 385 -19.75 -3.26 7.61
CA ALA A 385 -19.23 -3.83 8.85
C ALA A 385 -19.74 -5.25 9.12
N SER A 386 -21.05 -5.49 8.96
CA SER A 386 -21.65 -6.80 9.21
C SER A 386 -21.16 -7.90 8.26
N THR A 387 -20.84 -7.54 7.02
CA THR A 387 -20.26 -8.48 6.04
C THR A 387 -18.85 -8.86 6.43
N MET A 388 -18.04 -7.87 6.85
CA MET A 388 -16.67 -8.12 7.32
C MET A 388 -16.63 -8.93 8.61
N GLU A 389 -17.53 -8.64 9.58
CA GLU A 389 -17.66 -9.44 10.80
C GLU A 389 -17.97 -10.90 10.50
N LYS A 390 -18.87 -11.17 9.56
CA LYS A 390 -19.22 -12.54 9.15
C LYS A 390 -18.06 -13.22 8.41
N HIS A 391 -17.32 -12.48 7.60
CA HIS A 391 -16.20 -13.04 6.83
C HIS A 391 -15.03 -13.42 7.73
N HIS A 392 -14.60 -12.51 8.61
CA HIS A 392 -13.44 -12.72 9.48
C HIS A 392 -13.76 -13.37 10.82
N GLN A 393 -15.04 -13.52 11.15
CA GLN A 393 -15.52 -14.07 12.44
C GLN A 393 -15.00 -13.27 13.66
N VAL A 394 -14.90 -11.95 13.49
CA VAL A 394 -14.46 -11.01 14.53
C VAL A 394 -15.51 -9.94 14.77
N GLN A 395 -15.50 -9.34 15.94
CA GLN A 395 -16.38 -8.21 16.26
C GLN A 395 -15.68 -6.90 15.91
N ILE A 396 -16.39 -6.00 15.23
CA ILE A 396 -15.92 -4.67 14.86
C ILE A 396 -16.67 -3.63 15.71
N LEU A 397 -15.92 -2.79 16.43
CA LEU A 397 -16.50 -1.68 17.18
C LEU A 397 -16.69 -0.45 16.26
N ASP A 398 -17.69 0.39 16.58
CA ASP A 398 -17.95 1.61 15.78
C ASP A 398 -16.76 2.56 15.78
N GLU A 399 -16.00 2.63 16.88
CA GLU A 399 -14.75 3.41 16.96
C GLU A 399 -13.69 2.94 15.96
N ALA A 400 -13.66 1.64 15.63
CA ALA A 400 -12.76 1.11 14.60
C ALA A 400 -13.15 1.58 13.20
N LEU A 401 -14.47 1.68 12.92
CA LEU A 401 -14.97 2.21 11.66
C LEU A 401 -14.60 3.69 11.49
N GLU A 402 -14.80 4.48 12.54
CA GLU A 402 -14.37 5.88 12.56
C GLU A 402 -12.86 6.01 12.44
N ALA A 403 -12.10 5.21 13.18
CA ALA A 403 -10.64 5.18 13.12
C ALA A 403 -10.14 4.81 11.72
N ALA A 404 -10.73 3.79 11.09
CA ALA A 404 -10.36 3.37 9.74
C ALA A 404 -10.51 4.51 8.71
N VAL A 405 -11.56 5.30 8.82
CA VAL A 405 -11.76 6.47 7.95
C VAL A 405 -10.78 7.58 8.29
N ARG A 406 -10.74 8.03 9.53
CA ARG A 406 -9.94 9.19 9.94
C ARG A 406 -8.43 8.95 9.80
N LEU A 407 -7.94 7.80 10.27
CA LEU A 407 -6.53 7.47 10.18
C LEU A 407 -6.08 7.23 8.73
N SER A 408 -6.89 6.52 7.92
CA SER A 408 -6.55 6.32 6.51
C SER A 408 -6.59 7.64 5.73
N HIS A 409 -7.57 8.52 6.00
CA HIS A 409 -7.65 9.82 5.35
C HIS A 409 -6.44 10.69 5.67
N ARG A 410 -5.97 10.66 6.92
CA ARG A 410 -4.86 11.47 7.42
C ARG A 410 -3.49 10.90 7.05
N TYR A 411 -3.29 9.61 7.19
CA TYR A 411 -1.97 8.98 7.10
C TYR A 411 -1.74 8.15 5.84
N ILE A 412 -2.79 7.84 5.05
CA ILE A 412 -2.70 7.07 3.81
C ILE A 412 -3.27 7.90 2.64
N PRO A 413 -2.57 8.94 2.19
CA PRO A 413 -3.11 9.87 1.19
C PRO A 413 -3.07 9.32 -0.24
N ALA A 414 -2.30 8.24 -0.51
CA ALA A 414 -2.10 7.71 -1.86
C ALA A 414 -3.35 7.09 -2.50
N ARG A 415 -4.36 6.75 -1.69
CA ARG A 415 -5.64 6.18 -2.12
C ARG A 415 -6.78 7.07 -1.68
N GLN A 416 -7.97 6.87 -2.28
CA GLN A 416 -9.18 7.63 -1.98
C GLN A 416 -10.08 6.89 -0.99
N LEU A 417 -10.92 7.65 -0.25
CA LEU A 417 -12.02 7.08 0.50
C LEU A 417 -13.12 6.57 -0.46
N PRO A 418 -13.84 5.48 -0.17
CA PRO A 418 -13.72 4.62 1.00
C PRO A 418 -12.71 3.48 0.85
N ASP A 419 -12.11 3.25 -0.32
CA ASP A 419 -11.27 2.08 -0.63
C ASP A 419 -10.13 1.87 0.39
N LYS A 420 -9.41 2.95 0.73
CA LYS A 420 -8.33 2.88 1.73
C LYS A 420 -8.82 2.48 3.13
N SER A 421 -10.03 2.93 3.52
CA SER A 421 -10.63 2.59 4.82
C SER A 421 -11.11 1.15 4.85
N VAL A 422 -11.68 0.67 3.75
CA VAL A 422 -12.11 -0.73 3.58
C VAL A 422 -10.91 -1.66 3.66
N SER A 423 -9.85 -1.38 2.90
CA SER A 423 -8.61 -2.18 2.93
C SER A 423 -7.93 -2.17 4.30
N LEU A 424 -7.96 -1.03 5.00
CA LEU A 424 -7.38 -0.90 6.34
C LEU A 424 -8.18 -1.72 7.35
N LEU A 425 -9.50 -1.61 7.32
CA LEU A 425 -10.39 -2.36 8.21
C LEU A 425 -10.30 -3.87 7.95
N ASP A 426 -10.30 -4.29 6.69
CA ASP A 426 -10.14 -5.69 6.28
C ASP A 426 -8.83 -6.28 6.83
N THR A 427 -7.72 -5.54 6.73
CA THR A 427 -6.43 -5.95 7.30
C THR A 427 -6.48 -6.01 8.82
N ALA A 428 -7.13 -5.05 9.48
CA ALA A 428 -7.29 -5.06 10.94
C ALA A 428 -8.14 -6.26 11.41
N CYS A 429 -9.21 -6.57 10.69
CA CYS A 429 -10.04 -7.75 10.95
C CYS A 429 -9.25 -9.05 10.79
N ALA A 430 -8.48 -9.18 9.70
CA ALA A 430 -7.65 -10.35 9.46
C ALA A 430 -6.59 -10.52 10.56
N ARG A 431 -5.91 -9.44 10.99
CA ARG A 431 -4.95 -9.49 12.10
C ARG A 431 -5.58 -9.87 13.43
N THR A 432 -6.74 -9.31 13.73
CA THR A 432 -7.51 -9.67 14.93
C THR A 432 -7.87 -11.15 14.91
N ALA A 433 -8.40 -11.67 13.81
CA ALA A 433 -8.72 -13.09 13.65
C ALA A 433 -7.46 -13.98 13.83
N ILE A 434 -6.33 -13.59 13.25
CA ILE A 434 -5.06 -14.30 13.41
C ILE A 434 -4.60 -14.25 14.88
N SER A 435 -4.65 -13.09 15.54
CA SER A 435 -4.18 -12.92 16.91
C SER A 435 -4.92 -13.80 17.93
N LEU A 436 -6.20 -14.10 17.67
CA LEU A 436 -7.03 -14.98 18.51
C LEU A 436 -6.57 -16.45 18.44
N HIS A 437 -5.96 -16.89 17.34
CA HIS A 437 -5.69 -18.30 17.06
C HIS A 437 -4.20 -18.63 16.88
N ALA A 438 -3.36 -17.65 16.59
CA ALA A 438 -1.93 -17.85 16.32
C ALA A 438 -1.06 -17.43 17.50
N VAL A 439 0.22 -17.85 17.43
CA VAL A 439 1.26 -17.35 18.35
C VAL A 439 1.54 -15.88 18.00
N PRO A 440 1.59 -14.97 19.00
CA PRO A 440 1.97 -13.58 18.75
C PRO A 440 3.33 -13.45 18.08
N ALA A 441 3.47 -12.47 17.20
CA ALA A 441 4.70 -12.24 16.45
C ALA A 441 5.91 -12.03 17.36
N GLU A 442 5.76 -11.31 18.47
CA GLU A 442 6.82 -11.06 19.44
C GLU A 442 7.33 -12.34 20.11
N VAL A 443 6.43 -13.28 20.40
CA VAL A 443 6.79 -14.59 20.97
C VAL A 443 7.51 -15.44 19.92
N ASP A 444 7.03 -15.46 18.68
CA ASP A 444 7.66 -16.21 17.58
C ASP A 444 9.03 -15.64 17.23
N ASP A 445 9.17 -14.31 17.15
CA ASP A 445 10.43 -13.63 16.91
C ASP A 445 11.48 -13.93 18.01
N SER A 446 11.05 -13.91 19.28
CA SER A 446 11.92 -14.25 20.40
C SER A 446 12.38 -15.72 20.33
N ARG A 447 11.48 -16.64 19.98
CA ARG A 447 11.83 -18.07 19.75
C ARG A 447 12.85 -18.22 18.64
N ARG A 448 12.65 -17.55 17.51
CA ARG A 448 13.58 -17.60 16.36
C ARG A 448 14.95 -17.00 16.70
N ARG A 449 14.99 -15.93 17.52
CA ARG A 449 16.26 -15.35 18.00
C ARG A 449 17.01 -16.34 18.88
N ILE A 450 16.32 -17.04 19.78
CA ILE A 450 16.91 -18.09 20.61
C ILE A 450 17.48 -19.21 19.72
N GLU A 451 16.75 -19.70 18.73
CA GLU A 451 17.24 -20.72 17.78
C GLU A 451 18.48 -20.24 17.01
N ALA A 452 18.49 -18.97 16.58
CA ALA A 452 19.64 -18.37 15.91
C ALA A 452 20.86 -18.29 16.82
N LEU A 453 20.69 -17.84 18.08
CA LEU A 453 21.78 -17.78 19.07
C LEU A 453 22.28 -19.17 19.48
N GLU A 454 21.41 -20.16 19.61
CA GLU A 454 21.81 -21.55 19.86
C GLU A 454 22.62 -22.13 18.68
N THR A 455 22.24 -21.80 17.47
CA THR A 455 22.97 -22.16 16.24
C THR A 455 24.35 -21.49 16.23
N GLU A 456 24.41 -20.20 16.56
CA GLU A 456 25.67 -19.46 16.67
C GLU A 456 26.60 -20.09 17.71
N LEU A 457 26.11 -20.41 18.90
CA LEU A 457 26.87 -21.10 19.94
C LEU A 457 27.37 -22.47 19.49
N ALA A 458 26.59 -23.22 18.73
CA ALA A 458 27.01 -24.49 18.15
C ALA A 458 28.16 -24.33 17.14
N ILE A 459 28.16 -23.23 16.37
CA ILE A 459 29.26 -22.87 15.46
C ILE A 459 30.51 -22.48 16.25
N ILE A 460 30.37 -21.60 17.24
CA ILE A 460 31.46 -21.13 18.11
C ILE A 460 32.15 -22.31 18.79
N ARG A 461 31.39 -23.28 19.32
CA ARG A 461 31.94 -24.49 19.91
C ARG A 461 32.75 -25.33 18.92
N ARG A 462 32.32 -25.43 17.68
CA ARG A 462 33.08 -26.11 16.63
C ARG A 462 34.37 -25.38 16.25
N GLU A 463 34.32 -24.05 16.16
CA GLU A 463 35.49 -23.21 15.90
C GLU A 463 36.50 -23.27 17.06
N SER A 464 36.03 -23.24 18.31
CA SER A 464 36.88 -23.41 19.52
C SER A 464 37.57 -24.76 19.54
N ALA A 465 36.91 -25.84 19.12
CA ALA A 465 37.48 -27.18 19.06
C ALA A 465 38.65 -27.32 18.09
N ILE A 466 38.75 -26.44 17.08
CA ILE A 466 39.86 -26.40 16.10
C ILE A 466 40.90 -25.31 16.46
N GLY A 467 40.79 -24.69 17.64
CA GLY A 467 41.79 -23.76 18.17
C GLY A 467 41.60 -22.27 17.79
N VAL A 468 40.43 -21.89 17.26
CA VAL A 468 40.11 -20.47 17.01
C VAL A 468 39.77 -19.79 18.34
N ALA A 469 40.25 -18.58 18.57
CA ALA A 469 39.95 -17.80 19.77
C ALA A 469 38.52 -17.26 19.73
N THR A 470 37.59 -17.88 20.43
CA THR A 470 36.16 -17.54 20.38
C THR A 470 35.56 -17.18 21.74
N ALA A 471 36.39 -17.07 22.79
CA ALA A 471 35.93 -16.93 24.17
C ALA A 471 35.07 -15.68 24.43
N GLU A 472 35.32 -14.56 23.72
CA GLU A 472 34.52 -13.33 23.86
C GLU A 472 33.19 -13.45 23.12
N ARG A 473 33.20 -13.95 21.87
CA ARG A 473 31.97 -14.24 21.13
C ARG A 473 31.06 -15.23 21.89
N GLN A 474 31.65 -16.25 22.50
CA GLN A 474 30.90 -17.24 23.29
C GLN A 474 30.19 -16.57 24.46
N ARG A 475 30.92 -15.76 25.26
CA ARG A 475 30.35 -15.04 26.41
C ARG A 475 29.22 -14.10 25.97
N ASN A 476 29.42 -13.33 24.90
CA ASN A 476 28.39 -12.41 24.39
C ASN A 476 27.14 -13.17 23.91
N ALA A 477 27.31 -14.25 23.16
CA ALA A 477 26.20 -15.07 22.70
C ALA A 477 25.45 -15.76 23.85
N GLU A 478 26.17 -16.25 24.88
CA GLU A 478 25.57 -16.85 26.09
C GLU A 478 24.77 -15.81 26.89
N THR A 479 25.29 -14.58 27.03
CA THR A 479 24.59 -13.49 27.71
C THR A 479 23.32 -13.11 26.97
N LEU A 480 23.39 -12.87 25.63
CA LEU A 480 22.25 -12.57 24.81
C LEU A 480 21.19 -13.69 24.80
N LEU A 481 21.64 -14.95 24.81
CA LEU A 481 20.74 -16.09 24.89
C LEU A 481 20.02 -16.16 26.26
N ALA A 482 20.71 -15.83 27.35
CA ALA A 482 20.08 -15.79 28.66
C ALA A 482 19.05 -14.68 28.78
N GLU A 483 19.38 -13.46 28.28
CA GLU A 483 18.46 -12.31 28.23
C GLU A 483 17.23 -12.62 27.36
N GLU A 484 17.43 -13.21 26.17
CA GLU A 484 16.31 -13.51 25.27
C GLU A 484 15.42 -14.65 25.82
N ARG A 485 15.96 -15.61 26.53
CA ARG A 485 15.19 -16.65 27.24
C ARG A 485 14.34 -16.07 28.37
N GLU A 486 14.88 -15.13 29.14
CA GLU A 486 14.13 -14.43 30.18
C GLU A 486 13.01 -13.61 29.58
N ARG A 487 13.29 -12.89 28.47
CA ARG A 487 12.31 -12.15 27.71
C ARG A 487 11.19 -13.05 27.17
N LEU A 488 11.55 -14.18 26.58
CA LEU A 488 10.56 -15.15 26.07
C LEU A 488 9.66 -15.66 27.21
N ALA A 489 10.22 -16.00 28.35
CA ALA A 489 9.43 -16.48 29.50
C ALA A 489 8.43 -15.42 29.99
N ALA A 490 8.85 -14.17 30.05
CA ALA A 490 7.96 -13.04 30.39
C ALA A 490 6.85 -12.83 29.34
N LEU A 491 7.18 -12.91 28.05
CA LEU A 491 6.22 -12.79 26.95
C LEU A 491 5.21 -13.95 26.95
N GLU A 492 5.66 -15.19 27.18
CA GLU A 492 4.78 -16.37 27.23
C GLU A 492 3.84 -16.32 28.44
N GLN A 493 4.32 -15.84 29.58
CA GLN A 493 3.47 -15.64 30.76
C GLN A 493 2.40 -14.57 30.49
N ARG A 494 2.80 -13.43 29.93
CA ARG A 494 1.89 -12.35 29.55
C ARG A 494 0.86 -12.84 28.52
N TRP A 495 1.29 -13.54 27.48
CA TRP A 495 0.41 -14.11 26.47
C TRP A 495 -0.62 -15.08 27.05
N ALA A 496 -0.21 -15.97 27.95
CA ALA A 496 -1.14 -16.90 28.61
C ALA A 496 -2.19 -16.17 29.44
N GLU A 497 -1.82 -15.08 30.12
CA GLU A 497 -2.74 -14.28 30.91
C GLU A 497 -3.68 -13.44 30.06
N GLU A 498 -3.18 -12.79 28.99
CA GLU A 498 -4.02 -12.10 28.01
C GLU A 498 -5.03 -13.06 27.37
N LYS A 499 -4.59 -14.26 26.96
CA LYS A 499 -5.46 -15.27 26.35
C LYS A 499 -6.58 -15.69 27.29
N ARG A 500 -6.28 -15.93 28.55
CA ARG A 500 -7.31 -16.28 29.55
C ARG A 500 -8.36 -15.18 29.71
N LEU A 501 -7.93 -13.91 29.80
CA LEU A 501 -8.84 -12.77 29.92
C LEU A 501 -9.67 -12.58 28.66
N VAL A 502 -9.08 -12.75 27.48
CA VAL A 502 -9.77 -12.64 26.17
C VAL A 502 -10.81 -13.74 26.00
N ASP A 503 -10.48 -15.00 26.34
CA ASP A 503 -11.42 -16.12 26.25
C ASP A 503 -12.65 -15.88 27.17
N GLU A 504 -12.43 -15.42 28.41
CA GLU A 504 -13.52 -15.09 29.35
C GLU A 504 -14.35 -13.89 28.88
N LEU A 505 -13.72 -12.89 28.28
CA LEU A 505 -14.38 -11.72 27.72
C LEU A 505 -15.27 -12.10 26.51
N LEU A 506 -14.77 -12.92 25.60
CA LEU A 506 -15.51 -13.40 24.44
C LEU A 506 -16.70 -14.28 24.87
N GLU A 507 -16.54 -15.15 25.85
CA GLU A 507 -17.61 -15.96 26.41
C GLU A 507 -18.72 -15.08 27.04
N THR A 508 -18.31 -14.08 27.83
CA THR A 508 -19.23 -13.13 28.47
C THR A 508 -20.05 -12.36 27.42
N ARG A 509 -19.38 -11.91 26.35
CA ARG A 509 -20.04 -11.22 25.22
C ARG A 509 -20.99 -12.13 24.45
N ALA A 510 -20.60 -13.38 24.20
CA ALA A 510 -21.44 -14.36 23.53
C ALA A 510 -22.76 -14.59 24.30
N ARG A 511 -22.69 -14.68 25.63
CA ARG A 511 -23.86 -14.80 26.50
C ARG A 511 -24.77 -13.56 26.44
N LEU A 512 -24.21 -12.36 26.46
CA LEU A 512 -24.96 -11.10 26.34
C LEU A 512 -25.64 -10.98 24.96
N ARG A 513 -24.95 -11.38 23.88
CA ARG A 513 -25.50 -11.33 22.52
C ARG A 513 -26.63 -12.30 22.30
N ALA A 514 -26.49 -13.55 22.74
CA ALA A 514 -27.55 -14.55 22.68
C ALA A 514 -28.82 -14.08 23.40
N ALA A 515 -28.64 -13.39 24.52
CA ALA A 515 -29.78 -12.80 25.27
C ALA A 515 -30.40 -11.59 24.55
N ALA A 516 -29.64 -10.79 23.80
CA ALA A 516 -30.16 -9.66 23.03
C ALA A 516 -30.93 -10.11 21.78
N GLU A 517 -30.41 -11.06 21.03
CA GLU A 517 -31.06 -11.62 19.83
C GLU A 517 -32.40 -12.31 20.20
N ALA A 518 -32.47 -12.91 21.36
CA ALA A 518 -33.71 -13.49 21.90
C ALA A 518 -34.83 -12.44 22.20
N VAL A 519 -34.43 -11.17 22.43
CA VAL A 519 -35.38 -10.04 22.65
C VAL A 519 -35.88 -9.48 21.32
N ASP A 520 -35.02 -9.40 20.30
CA ASP A 520 -35.36 -8.84 18.98
C ASP A 520 -36.22 -9.80 18.13
N ALA A 521 -36.11 -11.09 18.34
CA ALA A 521 -36.91 -12.13 17.64
C ALA A 521 -38.40 -12.21 18.04
N GLY A 522 -38.96 -11.12 18.54
CA GLY A 522 -40.41 -10.87 18.80
C GLY A 522 -41.33 -12.07 18.71
N GLY A 523 -41.32 -13.00 19.69
CA GLY A 523 -42.42 -13.91 19.94
C GLY A 523 -42.39 -15.31 19.31
N VAL A 524 -41.30 -15.76 18.71
CA VAL A 524 -41.12 -17.17 18.32
C VAL A 524 -40.62 -17.96 19.55
N PRO A 525 -41.30 -19.08 19.98
CA PRO A 525 -40.82 -19.86 21.10
C PRO A 525 -39.47 -20.49 20.76
N LEU A 526 -38.42 -20.07 21.46
CA LEU A 526 -37.11 -20.72 21.45
C LEU A 526 -37.18 -22.11 22.05
N GLY A 527 -36.43 -23.06 21.50
CA GLY A 527 -36.40 -24.44 21.96
C GLY A 527 -36.03 -24.54 23.47
N GLU A 528 -36.47 -25.60 24.10
CA GLU A 528 -36.24 -25.91 25.52
C GLU A 528 -34.71 -25.94 25.78
N GLY A 529 -34.14 -24.87 26.39
CA GLY A 529 -32.77 -24.81 26.83
C GLY A 529 -32.14 -23.42 26.92
N GLU A 530 -32.68 -22.38 26.30
CA GLU A 530 -32.11 -21.02 26.33
C GLU A 530 -32.80 -20.16 27.39
N ALA A 531 -32.16 -20.01 28.54
CA ALA A 531 -32.67 -19.21 29.66
C ALA A 531 -32.61 -17.71 29.29
N ARG A 532 -33.77 -17.03 29.34
CA ARG A 532 -33.80 -15.55 29.34
C ARG A 532 -33.01 -15.05 30.53
N LEU A 533 -31.95 -14.26 30.27
CA LEU A 533 -31.24 -13.54 31.32
C LEU A 533 -32.24 -12.53 31.97
N ASP A 534 -32.33 -12.54 33.29
CA ASP A 534 -33.03 -11.48 34.00
C ASP A 534 -32.19 -10.20 34.04
N GLU A 535 -32.79 -9.09 34.46
CA GLU A 535 -32.14 -7.77 34.43
C GLU A 535 -30.93 -7.72 35.38
N GLU A 536 -30.98 -8.45 36.54
CA GLU A 536 -29.85 -8.55 37.48
C GLU A 536 -28.70 -9.33 36.86
N GLN A 537 -28.97 -10.44 36.19
CA GLN A 537 -27.94 -11.24 35.49
C GLN A 537 -27.29 -10.46 34.34
N ARG A 538 -28.11 -9.69 33.61
CA ARG A 538 -27.59 -8.82 32.54
C ARG A 538 -26.65 -7.74 33.10
N GLN A 539 -27.08 -7.06 34.19
CA GLN A 539 -26.25 -6.07 34.87
C GLN A 539 -24.98 -6.68 35.45
N ALA A 540 -25.04 -7.87 36.01
CA ALA A 540 -23.85 -8.59 36.51
C ALA A 540 -22.88 -8.94 35.38
N LEU A 541 -23.35 -9.39 34.22
CA LEU A 541 -22.51 -9.67 33.06
C LEU A 541 -21.88 -8.39 32.48
N HIS A 542 -22.64 -7.29 32.45
CA HIS A 542 -22.06 -5.99 32.03
C HIS A 542 -20.98 -5.50 32.98
N ALA A 543 -21.19 -5.65 34.30
CA ALA A 543 -20.17 -5.29 35.30
C ALA A 543 -18.92 -6.17 35.15
N ARG A 544 -19.12 -7.48 34.95
CA ARG A 544 -17.99 -8.41 34.71
C ARG A 544 -17.25 -8.08 33.42
N LEU A 545 -17.95 -7.75 32.33
CA LEU A 545 -17.35 -7.34 31.08
C LEU A 545 -16.48 -6.10 31.24
N ALA A 546 -16.98 -5.08 31.97
CA ALA A 546 -16.22 -3.85 32.25
C ALA A 546 -14.96 -4.14 33.09
N GLU A 547 -15.07 -5.03 34.06
CA GLU A 547 -13.92 -5.45 34.89
C GLU A 547 -12.85 -6.18 34.03
N LEU A 548 -13.27 -7.14 33.20
CA LEU A 548 -12.37 -7.87 32.28
C LEU A 548 -11.67 -6.94 31.29
N GLN A 549 -12.41 -5.97 30.72
CA GLN A 549 -11.84 -4.96 29.84
C GLN A 549 -10.80 -4.10 30.53
N ALA A 550 -11.07 -3.66 31.77
CA ALA A 550 -10.13 -2.87 32.55
C ALA A 550 -8.86 -3.66 32.90
N GLN A 551 -9.00 -4.94 33.30
CA GLN A 551 -7.89 -5.84 33.59
C GLN A 551 -7.03 -6.07 32.34
N LEU A 552 -7.66 -6.37 31.21
CA LEU A 552 -6.99 -6.60 29.91
C LEU A 552 -6.26 -5.35 29.45
N SER A 553 -6.90 -4.19 29.50
CA SER A 553 -6.24 -2.92 29.11
C SER A 553 -5.05 -2.57 30.00
N ALA A 554 -5.14 -2.84 31.31
CA ALA A 554 -4.02 -2.63 32.24
C ALA A 554 -2.83 -3.56 31.95
N LEU A 555 -3.11 -4.81 31.53
CA LEU A 555 -2.09 -5.79 31.18
C LEU A 555 -1.44 -5.50 29.82
N GLN A 556 -2.21 -5.08 28.83
CA GLN A 556 -1.78 -4.86 27.46
C GLN A 556 -0.97 -3.57 27.26
N GLY A 557 -1.32 -2.52 27.96
CA GLY A 557 -0.67 -1.21 27.79
C GLY A 557 -0.79 -0.68 26.35
N GLU A 558 0.33 -0.27 25.77
CA GLU A 558 0.39 0.27 24.39
C GLU A 558 0.55 -0.83 23.32
N GLU A 559 0.98 -2.04 23.69
CA GLU A 559 1.33 -3.13 22.77
C GLU A 559 0.60 -4.43 23.15
N PRO A 560 -0.65 -4.62 22.70
CA PRO A 560 -1.40 -5.84 22.98
C PRO A 560 -0.85 -7.05 22.22
N LEU A 561 -0.74 -8.21 22.86
CA LEU A 561 -0.37 -9.47 22.20
C LEU A 561 -1.58 -10.13 21.51
N ILE A 562 -2.79 -9.96 22.06
CA ILE A 562 -4.05 -10.49 21.51
C ILE A 562 -5.05 -9.35 21.39
N LEU A 563 -5.68 -9.26 20.24
CA LEU A 563 -6.75 -8.31 19.98
C LEU A 563 -8.11 -9.02 20.11
N PRO A 564 -8.92 -8.75 21.13
CA PRO A 564 -10.21 -9.43 21.32
C PRO A 564 -11.30 -8.95 20.36
N THR A 565 -11.13 -7.76 19.81
CA THR A 565 -12.05 -7.08 18.89
C THR A 565 -11.27 -6.16 17.98
N VAL A 566 -11.88 -5.79 16.87
CA VAL A 566 -11.37 -4.70 16.04
C VAL A 566 -11.83 -3.39 16.66
N ASP A 567 -10.92 -2.69 17.31
CA ASP A 567 -11.09 -1.41 17.95
C ASP A 567 -10.18 -0.34 17.33
N TYR A 568 -10.13 0.84 17.92
CA TYR A 568 -9.22 1.91 17.48
C TYR A 568 -7.76 1.44 17.42
N GLN A 569 -7.31 0.67 18.42
CA GLN A 569 -5.92 0.26 18.57
C GLN A 569 -5.52 -0.78 17.51
N ALA A 570 -6.43 -1.70 17.20
CA ALA A 570 -6.25 -2.67 16.11
C ALA A 570 -6.05 -1.96 14.76
N VAL A 571 -6.86 -0.95 14.46
CA VAL A 571 -6.75 -0.15 13.23
C VAL A 571 -5.47 0.70 13.24
N ALA A 572 -5.16 1.37 14.34
CA ALA A 572 -3.98 2.22 14.48
C ALA A 572 -2.67 1.42 14.33
N SER A 573 -2.62 0.18 14.82
CA SER A 573 -1.45 -0.69 14.66
C SER A 573 -1.17 -1.00 13.18
N VAL A 574 -2.21 -1.25 12.38
CA VAL A 574 -2.05 -1.48 10.93
C VAL A 574 -1.52 -0.21 10.24
N VAL A 575 -2.06 0.96 10.61
CA VAL A 575 -1.56 2.23 10.06
C VAL A 575 -0.12 2.48 10.44
N ALA A 576 0.27 2.15 11.70
CA ALA A 576 1.65 2.26 12.16
C ALA A 576 2.61 1.44 11.31
N ASP A 577 2.25 0.21 11.00
CA ASP A 577 3.08 -0.66 10.16
C ASP A 577 3.19 -0.16 8.71
N TRP A 578 2.10 0.36 8.15
CA TRP A 578 2.10 0.85 6.77
C TRP A 578 2.82 2.18 6.60
N THR A 579 2.82 3.02 7.64
CA THR A 579 3.34 4.40 7.57
C THR A 579 4.62 4.62 8.36
N GLY A 580 4.95 3.73 9.29
CA GLY A 580 6.04 3.89 10.24
C GLY A 580 5.75 4.90 11.37
N ILE A 581 4.50 5.36 11.51
CA ILE A 581 4.10 6.33 12.55
C ILE A 581 3.66 5.55 13.80
N PRO A 582 4.28 5.73 14.97
CA PRO A 582 3.93 4.99 16.19
C PRO A 582 2.47 5.18 16.62
N VAL A 583 1.81 4.10 17.08
CA VAL A 583 0.42 4.09 17.55
C VAL A 583 0.19 5.14 18.64
N GLY A 584 1.09 5.25 19.60
CA GLY A 584 0.99 6.22 20.69
C GLY A 584 0.94 7.69 20.23
N ARG A 585 1.49 8.02 19.04
CA ARG A 585 1.35 9.35 18.44
C ARG A 585 -0.03 9.56 17.80
N MET A 586 -0.64 8.51 17.28
CA MET A 586 -1.99 8.58 16.69
C MET A 586 -3.09 8.62 17.76
N ALA A 587 -2.88 7.90 18.86
CA ALA A 587 -3.82 7.82 19.97
C ALA A 587 -3.80 9.07 20.90
N ARG A 588 -2.73 9.89 20.85
CA ARG A 588 -2.69 11.12 21.63
C ARG A 588 -3.84 12.03 21.24
N ASN A 589 -4.51 12.53 22.25
CA ASN A 589 -5.59 13.49 22.08
C ASN A 589 -5.05 14.68 21.26
N GLU A 590 -5.51 14.80 20.01
CA GLU A 590 -5.10 15.85 19.08
C GLU A 590 -5.27 17.24 19.72
N ILE A 591 -6.31 17.39 20.55
CA ILE A 591 -6.62 18.62 21.27
C ILE A 591 -5.49 18.96 22.27
N GLU A 592 -5.00 17.96 23.01
CA GLU A 592 -3.92 18.17 23.98
C GLU A 592 -2.59 18.54 23.29
N THR A 593 -2.28 17.88 22.17
CA THR A 593 -1.10 18.22 21.36
C THR A 593 -1.18 19.66 20.83
N VAL A 594 -2.35 20.08 20.34
CA VAL A 594 -2.56 21.43 19.83
C VAL A 594 -2.54 22.47 20.95
N LEU A 595 -3.08 22.16 22.13
CA LEU A 595 -3.05 23.07 23.29
C LEU A 595 -1.63 23.32 23.79
N ASN A 596 -0.75 22.29 23.76
CA ASN A 596 0.63 22.37 24.23
C ASN A 596 1.64 22.53 23.08
N LEU A 597 1.19 22.92 21.89
CA LEU A 597 2.03 22.93 20.68
C LEU A 597 3.23 23.87 20.82
N ASP A 598 3.06 25.05 21.39
CA ASP A 598 4.14 26.01 21.63
C ASP A 598 5.26 25.40 22.51
N GLN A 599 4.90 24.68 23.56
CA GLN A 599 5.86 24.02 24.45
C GLN A 599 6.63 22.89 23.75
N HIS A 600 5.96 22.14 22.87
CA HIS A 600 6.63 21.12 22.07
C HIS A 600 7.62 21.71 21.08
N LEU A 601 7.25 22.81 20.42
CA LEU A 601 8.11 23.50 19.46
C LEU A 601 9.32 24.17 20.14
N LYS A 602 9.15 24.80 21.32
CA LYS A 602 10.22 25.44 22.10
C LYS A 602 11.32 24.48 22.56
N LYS A 603 11.02 23.19 22.70
CA LYS A 603 12.03 22.18 23.00
C LYS A 603 13.03 21.96 21.86
N ARG A 604 12.64 22.27 20.64
CA ARG A 604 13.41 22.03 19.43
C ARG A 604 13.95 23.29 18.78
N ILE A 605 13.21 24.40 18.91
CA ILE A 605 13.53 25.69 18.30
C ILE A 605 13.82 26.68 19.43
N ILE A 606 15.05 27.19 19.46
CA ILE A 606 15.55 28.02 20.53
C ILE A 606 15.46 29.49 20.12
N GLY A 607 14.94 30.33 21.03
CA GLY A 607 15.00 31.79 20.93
C GLY A 607 13.98 32.48 20.02
N GLN A 608 12.98 31.69 19.53
CA GLN A 608 11.92 32.23 18.68
C GLN A 608 10.52 32.02 19.29
N ASP A 609 10.42 32.13 20.62
CA ASP A 609 9.23 31.82 21.41
C ASP A 609 7.97 32.56 20.92
N HIS A 610 8.11 33.85 20.61
CA HIS A 610 7.02 34.66 20.06
C HIS A 610 6.46 34.10 18.74
N ALA A 611 7.35 33.64 17.85
CA ALA A 611 6.97 33.07 16.56
C ALA A 611 6.19 31.75 16.75
N LEU A 612 6.67 30.90 17.65
CA LEU A 612 6.06 29.61 17.94
C LEU A 612 4.70 29.76 18.61
N GLU A 613 4.56 30.73 19.51
CA GLU A 613 3.27 31.06 20.13
C GLU A 613 2.26 31.63 19.12
N MET A 614 2.69 32.53 18.21
CA MET A 614 1.81 33.05 17.16
C MET A 614 1.30 31.93 16.24
N ILE A 615 2.18 31.00 15.82
CA ILE A 615 1.84 29.85 15.01
C ILE A 615 0.88 28.94 15.78
N ALA A 616 1.19 28.60 17.03
CA ALA A 616 0.36 27.73 17.86
C ALA A 616 -1.05 28.32 18.07
N LYS A 617 -1.17 29.60 18.40
CA LYS A 617 -2.46 30.31 18.56
C LYS A 617 -3.31 30.24 17.28
N ARG A 618 -2.71 30.40 16.11
CA ARG A 618 -3.42 30.33 14.83
C ARG A 618 -3.93 28.92 14.56
N ILE A 619 -3.09 27.91 14.81
CA ILE A 619 -3.46 26.51 14.67
C ILE A 619 -4.59 26.13 15.64
N GLN A 620 -4.52 26.59 16.89
CA GLN A 620 -5.58 26.42 17.89
C GLN A 620 -6.91 27.02 17.42
N THR A 621 -6.90 28.24 16.87
CA THR A 621 -8.10 28.88 16.31
C THR A 621 -8.71 28.08 15.18
N SER A 622 -7.89 27.59 14.25
CA SER A 622 -8.33 26.76 13.13
C SER A 622 -8.93 25.43 13.60
N ARG A 623 -8.27 24.76 14.56
CA ARG A 623 -8.74 23.48 15.11
C ARG A 623 -9.98 23.59 15.98
N ALA A 624 -10.19 24.75 16.59
CA ALA A 624 -11.44 25.05 17.31
C ALA A 624 -12.63 25.33 16.36
N GLY A 625 -12.42 25.30 15.04
CA GLY A 625 -13.49 25.56 14.06
C GLY A 625 -13.94 27.04 14.02
N LEU A 626 -13.16 27.95 14.58
CA LEU A 626 -13.48 29.40 14.64
C LEU A 626 -12.98 30.17 13.40
N ASP A 627 -12.24 29.52 12.53
CA ASP A 627 -11.72 30.09 11.29
C ASP A 627 -12.54 29.67 10.06
N ASN A 628 -12.25 30.28 8.91
CA ASN A 628 -12.92 29.94 7.66
C ASN A 628 -12.47 28.53 7.19
N PRO A 629 -13.38 27.54 7.13
CA PRO A 629 -13.05 26.16 6.80
C PRO A 629 -12.59 25.97 5.35
N SER A 630 -12.74 26.98 4.49
CA SER A 630 -12.28 26.94 3.10
C SER A 630 -10.83 27.37 2.91
N LYS A 631 -10.14 27.82 3.97
CA LYS A 631 -8.74 28.26 3.90
C LYS A 631 -7.78 27.22 4.45
N PRO A 632 -6.47 27.28 4.13
CA PRO A 632 -5.44 26.52 4.83
C PRO A 632 -5.45 26.79 6.33
N ILE A 633 -4.95 25.85 7.14
CA ILE A 633 -4.87 25.96 8.61
C ILE A 633 -4.15 27.24 9.04
N GLY A 634 -3.09 27.61 8.31
CA GLY A 634 -2.37 28.84 8.50
C GLY A 634 -1.41 29.12 7.35
N VAL A 635 -1.18 30.38 7.06
CA VAL A 635 -0.20 30.84 6.08
C VAL A 635 0.72 31.85 6.75
N PHE A 636 2.00 31.49 6.90
CA PHE A 636 2.97 32.28 7.62
C PHE A 636 4.19 32.59 6.76
N MET A 637 4.67 33.82 6.83
CA MET A 637 5.95 34.24 6.26
C MET A 637 6.96 34.45 7.37
N LEU A 638 7.98 33.59 7.41
CA LEU A 638 9.06 33.66 8.39
C LEU A 638 10.20 34.49 7.80
N ALA A 639 10.38 35.71 8.30
CA ALA A 639 11.37 36.66 7.84
C ALA A 639 12.54 36.75 8.83
N GLY A 640 13.76 36.56 8.38
CA GLY A 640 14.95 36.58 9.22
C GLY A 640 16.21 36.07 8.52
N THR A 641 17.36 36.22 9.14
CA THR A 641 18.66 35.74 8.62
C THR A 641 18.68 34.23 8.40
N SER A 642 19.68 33.73 7.68
CA SER A 642 19.86 32.27 7.51
C SER A 642 20.25 31.63 8.86
N GLY A 643 19.84 30.40 9.07
CA GLY A 643 20.24 29.61 10.24
C GLY A 643 19.52 29.93 11.55
N VAL A 644 18.47 30.76 11.57
CA VAL A 644 17.72 31.12 12.78
C VAL A 644 16.58 30.15 13.15
N GLY A 645 16.45 29.03 12.41
CA GLY A 645 15.46 27.99 12.71
C GLY A 645 14.18 28.00 11.86
N LYS A 646 14.10 28.78 10.77
CA LYS A 646 12.91 28.84 9.90
C LYS A 646 12.53 27.47 9.32
N THR A 647 13.47 26.76 8.74
CA THR A 647 13.25 25.40 8.18
C THR A 647 13.00 24.36 9.27
N GLU A 648 13.71 24.48 10.41
CA GLU A 648 13.52 23.61 11.57
C GLU A 648 12.10 23.74 12.14
N THR A 649 11.49 24.91 12.05
CA THR A 649 10.09 25.14 12.45
C THR A 649 9.13 24.33 11.60
N ALA A 650 9.38 24.23 10.29
CA ALA A 650 8.54 23.39 9.41
C ALA A 650 8.64 21.90 9.78
N LEU A 651 9.86 21.41 10.05
CA LEU A 651 10.09 20.03 10.46
C LEU A 651 9.43 19.71 11.81
N ALA A 652 9.61 20.61 12.79
CA ALA A 652 9.02 20.46 14.11
C ALA A 652 7.47 20.48 14.08
N LEU A 653 6.88 21.34 13.25
CA LEU A 653 5.44 21.41 13.05
C LEU A 653 4.91 20.14 12.38
N ALA A 654 5.59 19.63 11.37
CA ALA A 654 5.18 18.39 10.71
C ALA A 654 5.26 17.18 11.67
N GLU A 655 6.30 17.13 12.49
CA GLU A 655 6.43 16.09 13.52
C GLU A 655 5.29 16.19 14.54
N ALA A 656 5.00 17.38 15.06
CA ALA A 656 3.98 17.57 16.08
C ALA A 656 2.55 17.39 15.56
N MET A 657 2.26 17.91 14.36
CA MET A 657 0.89 17.97 13.82
C MET A 657 0.52 16.77 12.96
N TYR A 658 1.48 16.20 12.24
CA TYR A 658 1.24 15.17 11.20
C TYR A 658 2.03 13.90 11.42
N GLY A 659 2.66 13.74 12.59
CA GLY A 659 3.27 12.49 13.03
C GLY A 659 4.68 12.22 12.51
N GLY A 660 5.28 13.09 11.68
CA GLY A 660 6.65 12.90 11.23
C GLY A 660 7.14 13.98 10.26
N GLU A 661 8.47 14.17 10.22
CA GLU A 661 9.15 15.12 9.33
C GLU A 661 8.94 14.80 7.84
N GLN A 662 8.65 13.55 7.49
CA GLN A 662 8.34 13.13 6.12
C GLN A 662 7.07 13.81 5.56
N ASN A 663 6.25 14.42 6.41
CA ASN A 663 5.06 15.17 6.01
C ASN A 663 5.35 16.66 5.74
N VAL A 664 6.61 17.04 5.55
CA VAL A 664 6.99 18.31 4.96
C VAL A 664 7.10 18.17 3.45
N ILE A 665 6.48 19.10 2.74
CA ILE A 665 6.65 19.30 1.30
C ILE A 665 7.52 20.54 1.14
N THR A 666 8.77 20.37 0.80
CA THR A 666 9.71 21.49 0.59
C THR A 666 9.82 21.83 -0.88
N ILE A 667 9.53 23.08 -1.21
CA ILE A 667 9.69 23.65 -2.55
C ILE A 667 10.72 24.78 -2.44
N ASN A 668 11.86 24.61 -3.10
CA ASN A 668 12.85 25.67 -3.17
C ASN A 668 12.47 26.66 -4.27
N MET A 669 12.06 27.85 -3.87
CA MET A 669 11.54 28.87 -4.79
C MET A 669 12.63 29.47 -5.69
N SER A 670 13.89 29.25 -5.37
CA SER A 670 15.00 29.64 -6.26
C SER A 670 15.05 28.87 -7.59
N GLU A 671 14.34 27.75 -7.69
CA GLU A 671 14.19 26.98 -8.94
C GLU A 671 13.13 27.59 -9.87
N PHE A 672 12.31 28.54 -9.37
CA PHE A 672 11.17 29.12 -10.06
C PHE A 672 11.37 30.62 -10.36
N GLN A 673 12.53 30.99 -10.86
CA GLN A 673 12.89 32.39 -11.16
C GLN A 673 12.34 32.90 -12.49
N GLU A 674 11.88 32.02 -13.35
CA GLU A 674 11.39 32.35 -14.70
C GLU A 674 9.88 32.07 -14.82
N ALA A 675 9.16 32.90 -15.59
CA ALA A 675 7.71 32.79 -15.75
C ALA A 675 7.23 31.42 -16.25
N HIS A 676 8.02 30.76 -17.11
CA HIS A 676 7.62 29.46 -17.65
C HIS A 676 7.67 28.31 -16.60
N THR A 677 8.39 28.50 -15.49
CA THR A 677 8.46 27.48 -14.42
C THR A 677 7.17 27.36 -13.62
N VAL A 678 6.22 28.29 -13.76
CA VAL A 678 4.86 28.19 -13.20
C VAL A 678 4.19 26.90 -13.60
N SER A 679 4.36 26.48 -14.87
CA SER A 679 3.82 25.23 -15.39
C SER A 679 4.44 24.00 -14.71
N THR A 680 5.67 24.04 -14.31
CA THR A 680 6.32 22.94 -13.56
C THR A 680 5.74 22.82 -12.14
N LEU A 681 5.40 23.94 -11.52
CA LEU A 681 4.84 23.95 -10.16
C LEU A 681 3.38 23.46 -10.11
N LYS A 682 2.57 23.93 -11.07
CA LYS A 682 1.13 23.67 -11.12
C LYS A 682 0.75 22.50 -12.04
N GLY A 683 1.58 22.15 -13.01
CA GLY A 683 1.32 21.24 -14.12
C GLY A 683 1.11 22.00 -15.44
N ALA A 684 1.57 21.42 -16.54
CA ALA A 684 1.46 22.02 -17.85
C ALA A 684 0.02 21.92 -18.40
N PRO A 685 -0.54 23.01 -18.98
CA PRO A 685 -1.85 22.95 -19.61
C PRO A 685 -1.81 22.15 -20.93
N PRO A 686 -3.00 21.75 -21.46
CA PRO A 686 -3.09 21.00 -22.70
C PRO A 686 -2.34 21.66 -23.85
N GLY A 687 -1.51 20.90 -24.56
CA GLY A 687 -0.73 21.37 -25.70
C GLY A 687 0.68 21.87 -25.37
N HIS A 688 1.10 21.87 -24.11
CA HIS A 688 2.46 22.22 -23.68
C HIS A 688 3.26 20.97 -23.36
N ILE A 689 4.58 21.08 -23.43
CA ILE A 689 5.53 20.01 -23.05
C ILE A 689 5.34 19.74 -21.54
N GLY A 690 5.20 18.46 -21.16
CA GLY A 690 4.93 18.05 -19.78
C GLY A 690 3.44 17.94 -19.43
N TYR A 691 2.52 18.08 -20.41
CA TYR A 691 1.10 17.80 -20.21
C TYR A 691 0.87 16.33 -19.83
N GLY A 692 0.16 16.10 -18.73
CA GLY A 692 -0.07 14.76 -18.16
C GLY A 692 0.97 14.35 -17.11
N GLU A 693 2.03 15.13 -16.94
CA GLU A 693 2.91 15.07 -15.78
C GLU A 693 2.36 16.09 -14.77
N GLY A 694 1.93 15.65 -13.59
CA GLY A 694 1.40 16.56 -12.56
C GLY A 694 2.44 17.60 -12.13
N GLY A 695 2.00 18.76 -11.65
CA GLY A 695 2.91 19.79 -11.13
C GLY A 695 3.58 19.34 -9.82
N VAL A 696 4.81 19.78 -9.60
CA VAL A 696 5.61 19.39 -8.42
C VAL A 696 4.85 19.67 -7.11
N LEU A 697 4.26 20.86 -6.97
CA LEU A 697 3.50 21.23 -5.78
C LEU A 697 2.13 20.54 -5.74
N THR A 698 1.38 20.60 -6.83
CA THR A 698 0.02 20.04 -6.89
C THR A 698 0.01 18.54 -6.66
N GLU A 699 0.94 17.81 -7.26
CA GLU A 699 1.05 16.36 -7.07
C GLU A 699 1.55 16.00 -5.65
N ALA A 700 2.50 16.79 -5.10
CA ALA A 700 2.98 16.57 -3.73
C ALA A 700 1.85 16.76 -2.69
N VAL A 701 1.05 17.82 -2.82
CA VAL A 701 -0.09 18.08 -1.92
C VAL A 701 -1.21 17.07 -2.14
N ARG A 702 -1.49 16.68 -3.38
CA ARG A 702 -2.47 15.62 -3.68
C ARG A 702 -2.10 14.31 -2.97
N ARG A 703 -0.80 13.96 -2.96
CA ARG A 703 -0.31 12.77 -2.26
C ARG A 703 -0.23 12.92 -0.75
N LYS A 704 -0.06 14.16 -0.23
CA LYS A 704 0.05 14.45 1.20
C LYS A 704 -0.83 15.65 1.57
N PRO A 705 -2.16 15.47 1.61
CA PRO A 705 -3.09 16.56 1.91
C PRO A 705 -2.96 17.09 3.34
N TYR A 706 -2.46 16.27 4.27
CA TYR A 706 -2.11 16.65 5.64
C TYR A 706 -0.59 16.83 5.74
N SER A 707 -0.12 18.05 5.47
CA SER A 707 1.31 18.33 5.40
C SER A 707 1.64 19.77 5.76
N VAL A 708 2.90 20.00 6.07
CA VAL A 708 3.49 21.34 6.10
C VAL A 708 4.09 21.62 4.73
N VAL A 709 3.61 22.63 4.04
CA VAL A 709 4.16 23.10 2.77
C VAL A 709 5.16 24.20 3.07
N LEU A 710 6.42 23.94 2.86
CA LEU A 710 7.51 24.89 3.03
C LEU A 710 7.94 25.44 1.67
N LEU A 711 7.69 26.74 1.46
CA LEU A 711 8.15 27.50 0.30
C LEU A 711 9.40 28.27 0.72
N ASP A 712 10.56 27.74 0.37
CA ASP A 712 11.83 28.29 0.84
C ASP A 712 12.36 29.35 -0.12
N GLU A 713 12.89 30.45 0.42
CA GLU A 713 13.47 31.61 -0.32
C GLU A 713 12.50 32.24 -1.34
N VAL A 714 11.27 32.57 -0.88
CA VAL A 714 10.21 33.06 -1.78
C VAL A 714 10.52 34.37 -2.49
N GLU A 715 11.45 35.17 -2.00
CA GLU A 715 11.94 36.40 -2.64
C GLU A 715 12.65 36.16 -3.96
N LYS A 716 13.08 34.93 -4.24
CA LYS A 716 13.79 34.57 -5.49
C LYS A 716 12.84 34.14 -6.60
N ALA A 717 11.58 33.86 -6.28
CA ALA A 717 10.61 33.41 -7.26
C ALA A 717 10.15 34.54 -8.20
N HIS A 718 9.76 34.16 -9.42
CA HIS A 718 9.16 35.09 -10.34
C HIS A 718 7.80 35.60 -9.81
N PRO A 719 7.41 36.88 -10.07
CA PRO A 719 6.14 37.42 -9.60
C PRO A 719 4.90 36.60 -9.98
N ASP A 720 4.88 36.00 -11.17
CA ASP A 720 3.77 35.15 -11.63
C ASP A 720 3.59 33.92 -10.74
N VAL A 721 4.68 33.43 -10.13
CA VAL A 721 4.63 32.31 -9.16
C VAL A 721 3.92 32.76 -7.89
N HIS A 722 4.14 34.00 -7.45
CA HIS A 722 3.42 34.53 -6.28
C HIS A 722 1.90 34.62 -6.51
N GLU A 723 1.45 34.89 -7.73
CA GLU A 723 0.04 35.02 -8.06
C GLU A 723 -0.73 33.70 -7.94
N ILE A 724 -0.09 32.56 -8.19
CA ILE A 724 -0.72 31.24 -8.06
C ILE A 724 -1.23 31.02 -6.64
N PHE A 725 -0.48 31.49 -5.67
CA PHE A 725 -0.80 31.27 -4.25
C PHE A 725 -1.97 32.12 -3.73
N PHE A 726 -2.42 33.13 -4.46
CA PHE A 726 -3.59 33.93 -4.04
C PHE A 726 -4.83 33.06 -3.90
N GLN A 727 -5.02 32.15 -4.84
CA GLN A 727 -6.15 31.24 -4.84
C GLN A 727 -6.07 30.23 -3.68
N VAL A 728 -4.87 29.72 -3.40
CA VAL A 728 -4.62 28.80 -2.30
C VAL A 728 -4.88 29.49 -0.95
N PHE A 729 -4.38 30.70 -0.75
CA PHE A 729 -4.52 31.40 0.53
C PHE A 729 -5.95 31.90 0.82
N ASP A 730 -6.74 32.14 -0.24
CA ASP A 730 -8.13 32.60 -0.07
C ASP A 730 -9.15 31.49 -0.04
N LYS A 731 -8.97 30.47 -0.92
CA LYS A 731 -9.96 29.41 -1.14
C LYS A 731 -9.48 28.01 -0.73
N GLY A 732 -8.22 27.88 -0.31
CA GLY A 732 -7.64 26.59 0.06
C GLY A 732 -7.58 25.57 -1.07
N VAL A 733 -7.64 26.01 -2.32
CA VAL A 733 -7.62 25.12 -3.50
C VAL A 733 -6.75 25.69 -4.61
N MET A 734 -6.20 24.79 -5.44
CA MET A 734 -5.49 25.11 -6.67
C MET A 734 -5.93 24.16 -7.77
N GLU A 735 -6.22 24.67 -8.97
CA GLU A 735 -6.39 23.81 -10.13
C GLU A 735 -5.04 23.44 -10.73
N ASP A 736 -4.81 22.17 -11.00
CA ASP A 736 -3.62 21.71 -11.73
C ASP A 736 -3.72 21.99 -13.26
N GLY A 737 -2.69 21.61 -14.00
CA GLY A 737 -2.65 21.76 -15.47
C GLY A 737 -3.71 20.94 -16.21
N GLU A 738 -4.31 19.93 -15.57
CA GLU A 738 -5.38 19.09 -16.12
C GLU A 738 -6.78 19.57 -15.71
N GLY A 739 -6.87 20.62 -14.87
CA GLY A 739 -8.13 21.17 -14.34
C GLY A 739 -8.68 20.37 -13.15
N ARG A 740 -7.85 19.57 -12.48
CA ARG A 740 -8.24 18.95 -11.20
C ARG A 740 -8.08 19.97 -10.10
N VAL A 741 -9.03 19.98 -9.16
CA VAL A 741 -8.97 20.83 -7.97
C VAL A 741 -8.17 20.10 -6.90
N ILE A 742 -7.04 20.68 -6.49
CA ILE A 742 -6.18 20.18 -5.42
C ILE A 742 -6.51 20.91 -4.14
N ASP A 743 -6.78 20.18 -3.07
CA ASP A 743 -7.19 20.73 -1.76
C ASP A 743 -5.98 20.99 -0.86
N PHE A 744 -5.86 22.23 -0.37
CA PHE A 744 -4.84 22.70 0.56
C PHE A 744 -5.40 23.01 1.96
N LYS A 745 -6.69 22.76 2.23
CA LYS A 745 -7.34 23.18 3.49
C LYS A 745 -6.71 22.55 4.73
N ASN A 746 -6.20 21.34 4.59
CA ASN A 746 -5.54 20.62 5.68
C ASN A 746 -4.01 20.85 5.74
N THR A 747 -3.48 21.76 4.92
CA THR A 747 -2.07 22.09 4.92
C THR A 747 -1.78 23.30 5.81
N LEU A 748 -0.57 23.33 6.35
CA LEU A 748 0.03 24.47 6.99
C LEU A 748 1.11 25.02 6.05
N ILE A 749 0.98 26.26 5.61
CA ILE A 749 1.88 26.83 4.60
C ILE A 749 2.87 27.79 5.27
N LEU A 750 4.14 27.51 5.14
CA LEU A 750 5.25 28.32 5.63
C LEU A 750 6.05 28.85 4.45
N LEU A 751 6.21 30.15 4.38
CA LEU A 751 7.08 30.83 3.44
C LEU A 751 8.31 31.31 4.20
N THR A 752 9.52 31.08 3.69
CA THR A 752 10.71 31.69 4.28
C THR A 752 11.24 32.78 3.37
N THR A 753 11.75 33.84 3.97
CA THR A 753 12.39 34.93 3.25
C THR A 753 13.57 35.49 4.03
N ASN A 754 14.57 35.91 3.29
CA ASN A 754 15.70 36.69 3.80
C ASN A 754 15.50 38.18 3.49
N ALA A 755 14.40 38.63 2.92
CA ALA A 755 14.09 39.99 2.65
C ALA A 755 13.94 40.79 3.95
N GLY A 756 14.59 41.92 4.03
CA GLY A 756 14.56 42.78 5.22
C GLY A 756 15.50 42.36 6.37
N THR A 757 16.39 41.40 6.15
CA THR A 757 17.31 40.93 7.20
C THR A 757 18.27 42.00 7.70
N GLU A 758 18.76 42.89 6.82
CA GLU A 758 19.60 44.03 7.21
C GLU A 758 18.87 44.96 8.21
N MET A 759 17.58 45.18 7.98
CA MET A 759 16.75 45.97 8.91
C MET A 759 16.56 45.25 10.25
N ILE A 760 16.28 43.97 10.25
CA ILE A 760 16.18 43.17 11.47
C ILE A 760 17.50 43.22 12.24
N ALA A 761 18.63 43.00 11.58
CA ALA A 761 19.94 43.04 12.20
C ALA A 761 20.23 44.42 12.80
N SER A 762 19.89 45.51 12.09
CA SER A 762 20.06 46.89 12.59
C SER A 762 19.16 47.19 13.80
N LEU A 763 17.89 46.78 13.79
CA LEU A 763 16.95 46.98 14.89
C LEU A 763 17.29 46.14 16.13
N CYS A 764 17.91 44.99 15.95
CA CYS A 764 18.28 44.06 17.03
C CYS A 764 19.78 44.16 17.39
N ALA A 765 20.51 45.18 16.94
CA ALA A 765 21.95 45.32 17.18
C ALA A 765 22.27 45.53 18.67
N ASP A 766 21.37 46.15 19.42
CA ASP A 766 21.51 46.35 20.87
C ASP A 766 20.56 45.38 21.60
N PRO A 767 21.05 44.39 22.34
CA PRO A 767 20.22 43.46 23.07
C PRO A 767 19.34 44.07 24.16
N GLU A 768 19.75 45.23 24.72
CA GLU A 768 18.96 45.93 25.75
C GLU A 768 17.80 46.76 25.17
N LEU A 769 17.87 47.08 23.87
CA LEU A 769 16.86 47.88 23.16
C LEU A 769 16.08 47.06 22.13
N MET A 770 16.06 45.74 22.26
CA MET A 770 15.41 44.82 21.32
C MET A 770 13.91 45.15 21.16
N PRO A 771 13.44 45.50 19.96
CA PRO A 771 12.04 45.85 19.75
C PRO A 771 11.10 44.65 19.90
N GLU A 772 9.87 44.93 20.26
CA GLU A 772 8.79 43.91 20.25
C GLU A 772 8.57 43.36 18.83
N PRO A 773 8.19 42.06 18.68
CA PRO A 773 7.99 41.43 17.38
C PRO A 773 7.04 42.16 16.44
N GLU A 774 5.99 42.77 16.97
CA GLU A 774 5.01 43.54 16.20
C GLU A 774 5.62 44.83 15.61
N ALA A 775 6.54 45.47 16.32
CA ALA A 775 7.25 46.65 15.83
C ALA A 775 8.18 46.29 14.68
N ILE A 776 8.89 45.17 14.79
CA ILE A 776 9.74 44.64 13.72
C ILE A 776 8.88 44.23 12.49
N ALA A 777 7.76 43.55 12.72
CA ALA A 777 6.85 43.17 11.63
C ALA A 777 6.29 44.37 10.86
N LYS A 778 5.98 45.50 11.59
CA LYS A 778 5.57 46.75 10.94
C LYS A 778 6.69 47.38 10.11
N SER A 779 7.92 47.37 10.64
CA SER A 779 9.09 47.92 9.93
C SER A 779 9.43 47.10 8.69
N LEU A 780 9.28 45.79 8.73
CA LEU A 780 9.50 44.88 7.61
C LEU A 780 8.53 45.10 6.44
N ARG A 781 7.37 45.73 6.69
CA ARG A 781 6.36 45.90 5.64
C ARG A 781 6.89 46.66 4.43
N GLU A 782 7.69 47.68 4.61
CA GLU A 782 8.23 48.49 3.52
C GLU A 782 9.24 47.71 2.67
N PRO A 783 10.26 47.03 3.22
CA PRO A 783 11.14 46.18 2.45
C PRO A 783 10.42 45.03 1.70
N LEU A 784 9.43 44.40 2.36
CA LEU A 784 8.65 43.33 1.76
C LEU A 784 7.79 43.82 0.60
N LEU A 785 7.21 45.01 0.67
CA LEU A 785 6.42 45.61 -0.42
C LEU A 785 7.23 45.91 -1.68
N LYS A 786 8.56 46.01 -1.56
CA LYS A 786 9.46 46.18 -2.73
C LYS A 786 9.62 44.87 -3.55
N ILE A 787 9.34 43.70 -2.92
CA ILE A 787 9.56 42.39 -3.49
C ILE A 787 8.23 41.69 -3.76
N PHE A 788 7.31 41.78 -2.81
CA PHE A 788 6.05 41.04 -2.85
C PHE A 788 4.86 41.95 -3.15
N PRO A 789 3.89 41.49 -3.93
CA PRO A 789 2.65 42.22 -4.16
C PRO A 789 1.89 42.46 -2.83
N PRO A 790 1.26 43.64 -2.64
CA PRO A 790 0.45 43.94 -1.46
C PRO A 790 -0.66 42.90 -1.21
N ALA A 791 -1.18 42.35 -2.30
CA ALA A 791 -2.20 41.29 -2.30
C ALA A 791 -1.72 39.99 -1.63
N LEU A 792 -0.45 39.61 -1.78
CA LEU A 792 0.15 38.47 -1.09
C LEU A 792 0.29 38.72 0.38
N LEU A 793 0.92 39.86 0.76
CA LEU A 793 1.19 40.23 2.15
C LEU A 793 -0.06 40.40 2.99
N GLY A 794 -1.19 40.79 2.37
CA GLY A 794 -2.47 40.90 3.06
C GLY A 794 -3.15 39.58 3.41
N ARG A 795 -2.66 38.44 2.90
CA ARG A 795 -3.24 37.08 3.06
C ARG A 795 -2.45 36.18 3.98
N LEU A 796 -1.30 36.63 4.46
CA LEU A 796 -0.40 35.83 5.31
C LEU A 796 -0.02 36.58 6.57
N VAL A 797 0.47 35.86 7.55
CA VAL A 797 0.98 36.45 8.80
C VAL A 797 2.49 36.50 8.70
N THR A 798 3.04 37.74 8.70
CA THR A 798 4.50 37.95 8.70
C THR A 798 5.03 37.82 10.11
N ILE A 799 5.97 36.95 10.33
CA ILE A 799 6.60 36.67 11.62
C ILE A 799 8.10 36.94 11.51
N PRO A 800 8.62 37.97 12.21
CA PRO A 800 10.05 38.20 12.26
C PRO A 800 10.74 37.18 13.15
N TYR A 801 11.89 36.66 12.69
CA TYR A 801 12.79 35.83 13.46
C TYR A 801 13.98 36.66 13.94
N TYR A 802 14.23 36.57 15.22
CA TYR A 802 15.34 37.27 15.84
C TYR A 802 16.70 36.72 15.41
N PRO A 803 17.76 37.53 15.28
CA PRO A 803 19.12 37.04 15.19
C PRO A 803 19.47 36.20 16.43
N LEU A 804 20.33 35.23 16.26
CA LEU A 804 20.74 34.35 17.37
C LEU A 804 21.74 35.09 18.29
N SER A 805 21.44 35.14 19.57
CA SER A 805 22.39 35.59 20.60
C SER A 805 23.34 34.48 20.99
N ASP A 806 24.45 34.84 21.67
CA ASP A 806 25.42 33.85 22.16
C ASP A 806 24.78 32.81 23.09
N ASP A 807 23.83 33.23 23.93
CA ASP A 807 23.10 32.27 24.81
C ASP A 807 22.23 31.31 24.00
N MET A 808 21.59 31.80 22.93
CA MET A 808 20.82 30.93 22.01
C MET A 808 21.75 29.97 21.27
N LEU A 809 22.91 30.42 20.77
CA LEU A 809 23.92 29.58 20.13
C LEU A 809 24.44 28.53 21.09
N LYS A 810 24.69 28.86 22.38
CA LYS A 810 25.04 27.87 23.42
C LYS A 810 23.94 26.83 23.62
N ALA A 811 22.71 27.26 23.70
CA ALA A 811 21.58 26.33 23.86
C ALA A 811 21.40 25.43 22.64
N ILE A 812 21.55 25.95 21.42
CA ILE A 812 21.52 25.15 20.17
C ILE A 812 22.68 24.15 20.14
N SER A 813 23.90 24.58 20.53
CA SER A 813 25.08 23.69 20.62
C SER A 813 24.84 22.52 21.59
N ARG A 814 24.29 22.79 22.79
CA ARG A 814 23.92 21.74 23.73
C ARG A 814 22.87 20.77 23.16
N LEU A 815 21.87 21.30 22.46
CA LEU A 815 20.84 20.48 21.81
C LEU A 815 21.44 19.54 20.75
N GLN A 816 22.33 20.06 19.88
CA GLN A 816 22.98 19.27 18.84
C GLN A 816 23.94 18.22 19.42
N LEU A 817 24.77 18.60 20.42
CA LEU A 817 25.63 17.68 21.16
C LEU A 817 24.79 16.60 21.87
N GLY A 818 23.63 16.95 22.42
CA GLY A 818 22.69 16.01 23.01
C GLY A 818 22.13 15.00 21.99
N ARG A 819 21.89 15.42 20.76
CA ARG A 819 21.50 14.53 19.64
C ARG A 819 22.64 13.57 19.28
N ILE A 820 23.88 14.07 19.23
CA ILE A 820 25.08 13.24 19.00
C ILE A 820 25.25 12.24 20.13
N LYS A 821 25.11 12.68 21.39
CA LYS A 821 25.14 11.82 22.59
C LYS A 821 24.20 10.63 22.45
N LYS A 822 22.92 10.88 22.19
CA LYS A 822 21.91 9.83 22.00
C LYS A 822 22.26 8.85 20.86
N ARG A 823 22.84 9.38 19.78
CA ARG A 823 23.26 8.54 18.64
C ARG A 823 24.45 7.65 18.99
N VAL A 824 25.45 8.20 19.67
CA VAL A 824 26.63 7.44 20.12
C VAL A 824 26.23 6.35 21.13
N GLU A 825 25.42 6.71 22.13
CA GLU A 825 24.91 5.77 23.13
C GLU A 825 24.07 4.66 22.50
N ALA A 826 23.22 4.98 21.49
CA ALA A 826 22.40 3.99 20.80
C ALA A 826 23.23 3.05 19.92
N THR A 827 24.23 3.60 19.17
CA THR A 827 24.99 2.84 18.17
C THR A 827 26.14 2.07 18.79
N HIS A 828 26.90 2.71 19.67
CA HIS A 828 28.12 2.14 20.26
C HIS A 828 27.91 1.63 21.69
N LYS A 829 26.74 1.90 22.31
CA LYS A 829 26.39 1.53 23.69
C LYS A 829 27.39 2.02 24.73
N VAL A 830 28.05 3.14 24.50
CA VAL A 830 29.01 3.78 25.38
C VAL A 830 28.51 5.15 25.83
N PRO A 831 28.74 5.56 27.10
CA PRO A 831 28.40 6.88 27.59
C PRO A 831 29.20 7.96 26.85
N PHE A 832 28.51 9.05 26.50
CA PHE A 832 29.10 10.21 25.85
C PHE A 832 28.91 11.45 26.74
N GLU A 833 30.00 12.12 27.09
CA GLU A 833 30.02 13.33 27.94
C GLU A 833 30.76 14.46 27.24
N PHE A 834 30.33 15.68 27.48
CA PHE A 834 31.00 16.90 27.05
C PHE A 834 30.95 17.97 28.15
N ASP A 835 31.97 18.82 28.22
CA ASP A 835 32.02 19.93 29.16
C ASP A 835 31.49 21.23 28.56
N GLU A 836 31.21 22.25 29.38
CA GLU A 836 30.74 23.55 28.94
C GLU A 836 31.80 24.28 28.09
N GLY A 837 33.09 24.03 28.29
CA GLY A 837 34.15 24.60 27.48
C GLY A 837 34.05 24.22 26.00
N VAL A 838 33.48 23.02 25.69
CA VAL A 838 33.21 22.59 24.30
C VAL A 838 32.12 23.47 23.70
N VAL A 839 31.06 23.78 24.45
CA VAL A 839 29.98 24.66 24.01
C VAL A 839 30.50 26.07 23.76
N ASP A 840 31.29 26.62 24.69
CA ASP A 840 31.89 27.94 24.57
C ASP A 840 32.85 28.02 23.37
N LEU A 841 33.61 26.95 23.10
CA LEU A 841 34.50 26.87 21.96
C LEU A 841 33.74 26.85 20.64
N ILE A 842 32.64 26.10 20.55
CA ILE A 842 31.76 26.07 19.35
C ILE A 842 31.25 27.47 19.07
N VAL A 843 30.72 28.15 20.09
CA VAL A 843 30.14 29.50 19.97
C VAL A 843 31.22 30.51 19.59
N SER A 844 32.42 30.43 20.19
CA SER A 844 33.53 31.34 19.83
C SER A 844 34.00 31.21 18.39
N ARG A 845 33.77 30.05 17.77
CA ARG A 845 34.07 29.81 16.36
C ARG A 845 32.95 30.23 15.43
N CYS A 846 31.74 30.51 15.96
CA CYS A 846 30.61 31.03 15.19
C CYS A 846 30.79 32.55 14.98
N THR A 847 31.73 32.93 14.11
CA THR A 847 32.09 34.36 13.89
C THR A 847 31.20 35.10 12.92
N GLU A 848 30.40 34.39 12.12
CA GLU A 848 29.52 34.95 11.11
C GLU A 848 28.07 34.99 11.63
N THR A 849 27.62 36.20 11.98
CA THR A 849 26.24 36.43 12.43
C THR A 849 25.17 36.07 11.36
N GLU A 850 25.53 36.03 10.10
CA GLU A 850 24.63 35.72 8.99
C GLU A 850 24.37 34.20 8.79
N SER A 851 25.28 33.36 9.26
CA SER A 851 25.21 31.88 9.08
C SER A 851 24.53 31.16 10.26
N GLY A 852 24.41 31.79 11.41
CA GLY A 852 23.65 31.35 12.60
C GLY A 852 23.89 29.89 12.99
N GLY A 853 22.82 29.14 13.24
CA GLY A 853 22.87 27.73 13.64
C GLY A 853 23.46 26.78 12.60
N ARG A 854 23.55 27.14 11.30
CA ARG A 854 24.23 26.33 10.28
C ARG A 854 25.73 26.24 10.52
N MET A 855 26.32 27.29 11.12
CA MET A 855 27.75 27.27 11.47
C MET A 855 28.03 26.23 12.57
N ILE A 856 27.15 26.10 13.55
CA ILE A 856 27.27 25.07 14.61
C ILE A 856 27.29 23.68 13.97
N ASP A 857 26.33 23.43 13.07
CA ASP A 857 26.26 22.15 12.38
C ASP A 857 27.50 21.88 11.50
N ALA A 858 28.00 22.89 10.81
CA ALA A 858 29.23 22.81 10.03
C ALA A 858 30.46 22.51 10.92
N ILE A 859 30.59 23.17 12.07
CA ILE A 859 31.67 22.92 13.03
C ILE A 859 31.60 21.47 13.55
N LEU A 860 30.42 21.02 13.97
CA LEU A 860 30.24 19.65 14.46
C LEU A 860 30.55 18.62 13.37
N THR A 861 30.06 18.83 12.15
CA THR A 861 30.19 17.89 11.03
C THR A 861 31.60 17.84 10.46
N ASN A 862 32.28 18.98 10.38
CA ASN A 862 33.59 19.08 9.73
C ASN A 862 34.78 18.93 10.69
N THR A 863 34.56 19.06 11.99
CA THR A 863 35.64 18.96 12.99
C THR A 863 35.41 17.84 14.00
N LEU A 864 34.36 17.91 14.79
CA LEU A 864 34.11 17.02 15.93
C LEU A 864 33.78 15.60 15.47
N LEU A 865 32.82 15.43 14.58
CA LEU A 865 32.39 14.10 14.11
C LEU A 865 33.45 13.32 13.35
N PRO A 866 34.26 13.91 12.44
CA PRO A 866 35.33 13.17 11.76
C PRO A 866 36.40 12.64 12.70
N ASP A 867 36.83 13.43 13.67
CA ASP A 867 37.84 13.02 14.64
C ASP A 867 37.34 11.88 15.50
N MET A 868 36.13 11.97 16.00
CA MET A 868 35.50 10.87 16.73
C MET A 868 35.32 9.63 15.87
N SER A 869 34.83 9.77 14.64
CA SER A 869 34.58 8.63 13.76
C SER A 869 35.86 7.88 13.43
N ARG A 870 36.96 8.62 13.21
CA ARG A 870 38.28 8.03 12.96
C ARG A 870 38.73 7.18 14.15
N GLU A 871 38.57 7.66 15.37
CA GLU A 871 39.00 6.94 16.57
C GLU A 871 38.10 5.72 16.82
N PHE A 872 36.77 5.85 16.67
CA PHE A 872 35.88 4.70 16.74
C PHE A 872 36.24 3.60 15.75
N LEU A 873 36.50 3.95 14.48
CA LEU A 873 36.87 3.00 13.45
C LEU A 873 38.24 2.36 13.71
N THR A 874 39.22 3.14 14.22
CA THR A 874 40.55 2.61 14.58
C THR A 874 40.46 1.60 15.68
N ARG A 875 39.69 1.89 16.74
CA ARG A 875 39.51 0.97 17.89
C ARG A 875 38.72 -0.28 17.52
N MET A 876 37.69 -0.13 16.65
CA MET A 876 36.97 -1.28 16.09
C MET A 876 37.92 -2.21 15.31
N LEU A 877 38.86 -1.64 14.54
CA LEU A 877 39.86 -2.39 13.80
C LEU A 877 40.85 -3.10 14.72
N GLU A 878 41.24 -2.46 15.84
CA GLU A 878 42.17 -3.00 16.84
C GLU A 878 41.51 -3.95 17.82
N GLY A 879 40.16 -4.08 17.80
CA GLY A 879 39.41 -4.91 18.73
C GLY A 879 39.46 -4.41 20.18
N LYS A 880 39.69 -3.11 20.41
CA LYS A 880 39.74 -2.49 21.72
C LYS A 880 38.36 -2.02 22.16
N PRO A 881 37.74 -2.61 23.19
CA PRO A 881 36.43 -2.18 23.65
C PRO A 881 36.52 -0.80 24.30
N LEU A 882 35.47 0.04 24.03
CA LEU A 882 35.37 1.39 24.56
C LEU A 882 34.43 1.42 25.74
N ALA A 883 34.89 2.04 26.89
CA ALA A 883 34.05 2.22 28.08
C ALA A 883 33.30 3.56 28.08
N GLY A 884 33.77 4.58 27.34
CA GLY A 884 33.13 5.88 27.27
C GLY A 884 33.91 6.88 26.44
N VAL A 885 33.24 7.95 26.05
CA VAL A 885 33.83 9.08 25.33
C VAL A 885 33.55 10.37 26.04
N ARG A 886 34.57 11.16 26.32
CA ARG A 886 34.45 12.47 26.91
C ARG A 886 35.15 13.49 26.04
N ILE A 887 34.46 14.59 25.72
CA ILE A 887 35.01 15.73 24.98
C ILE A 887 35.20 16.89 25.92
N SER A 888 36.38 17.49 25.89
CA SER A 888 36.72 18.69 26.62
C SER A 888 37.38 19.75 25.72
N SER A 889 37.43 20.97 26.19
CA SER A 889 38.12 22.08 25.50
C SER A 889 39.42 22.39 26.22
N ARG A 890 40.56 22.34 25.49
CA ARG A 890 41.90 22.77 26.00
C ARG A 890 42.61 23.54 24.90
N ASP A 891 43.28 24.64 25.25
CA ASP A 891 44.07 25.44 24.32
C ASP A 891 43.34 25.82 23.02
N ASN A 892 42.02 26.14 23.15
CA ASN A 892 41.13 26.48 22.00
C ASN A 892 40.96 25.38 20.96
N GLN A 893 41.13 24.11 21.38
CA GLN A 893 40.96 22.91 20.58
C GLN A 893 40.08 21.88 21.29
N PHE A 894 39.39 21.04 20.48
CA PHE A 894 38.65 19.89 21.01
C PHE A 894 39.65 18.82 21.44
N HIS A 895 39.49 18.31 22.65
CA HIS A 895 40.25 17.20 23.18
C HIS A 895 39.33 16.05 23.47
N TYR A 896 39.72 14.86 23.00
CA TYR A 896 38.88 13.65 23.06
C TYR A 896 39.53 12.67 24.00
N ASP A 897 38.85 12.30 25.08
CA ASP A 897 39.23 11.24 26.00
C ASP A 897 38.37 10.00 25.75
N PHE A 898 39.01 8.95 25.28
CA PHE A 898 38.36 7.68 25.04
C PHE A 898 38.76 6.69 26.16
N ALA A 899 37.85 6.39 27.07
CA ALA A 899 38.09 5.45 28.15
C ALA A 899 38.11 4.02 27.57
N GLU A 900 39.11 3.23 27.95
CA GLU A 900 39.21 1.81 27.61
C GLU A 900 38.38 1.00 28.60
N ALA A 901 37.65 -0.02 28.14
CA ALA A 901 37.03 -0.99 29.02
C ALA A 901 38.10 -1.97 29.48
N GLU A 902 38.22 -2.14 30.79
CA GLU A 902 39.17 -3.10 31.41
C GLU A 902 38.87 -4.56 31.05
#